data_ed04aeef5c215f4a51578e298bc1bc60
#
_entry.id   ed04aeef5c215f4a51578e298bc1bc60
#
_cell.length_a   1.000
_cell.length_b   1.000
_cell.length_c   1.000
_cell.angle_alpha   90.00
_cell.angle_beta   90.00
_cell.angle_gamma   90.00
#
_symmetry.space_group_name_H-M   'P 1'
#
loop_
_entity.id
_entity.type
_entity.pdbx_description
1 polymer ?
#
loop_
_entity_poly.entity_id
_entity_poly.type
_entity_poly.pdbx_seq_one_letter_code
_entity_poly.pdbx_strand_id
1 'polypeptide(L)'
;MKNDKVLSAWRKGFRRTVLCFLFLSGGTLGTILPNGSSTGSSGGFMTAYAAVSQSRTVTGVVKDAAGEPMIGVTIQVKGTGNGTITDVDGKYMLSVAGKNSVLAFSYVGYQSQEITVGNRSVIDVMMKEDSEMIDEVVVIGFQSQKKVNLTASVASVDAEALEQRPVSNVGQALQGLVPGLNVNIDGGDPNKVPSLNIRGATTFRQRGTSNDDKNKFDVVSGSPLILLDGVEITQEDLNQLNPNDIDNMSFLKDASAAAIYGTRATFGVILVTTKSGHYQQKAKVNYSYDIAFDQPYALPDILDSYYIYKAGMDKDLWTYQTAEYSQDDKEILDHMWAYMQDPKNNKPYFMRGDAIQWVGNTNPYEELVKNWTPTQKHNFSIQGGGDRISYYISLGLQDQEGMYEIRTDEYKRYNAMMSLNAKITNWFSVGAKASYNVVEYDAPTQQTDGMNVWSYAKSYYPENFIYQPVLTGPDDPLPNHPTENPVSYLYAGGRNKTSRRKMILSISPEFTILPKILKIKGDFSFTPTNYSQEKTHPAQSRVFNSWTALENRWATTNDGYVQRTSTDRYSFNIYADYNQTFAEKHNVSALLGFNQERETYAGSSITMTRLLDPDILNPTLVEDVTANTSSNSHYVVSARALFGRIMYNYMGKYLFEFDVRYDGSSKFPKGSRFQTFPTFSLGWRVSEEKFMDWSRGW
;
A
#
# COMPACT_ATOMS: atom_id res chain seq x y z
N MET A 1 -14.63 -20.93 31.10
CA MET A 1 -15.70 -20.30 30.32
C MET A 1 -15.19 -19.34 29.20
N LYS A 2 -13.87 -19.13 29.03
CA LYS A 2 -13.31 -18.27 27.95
C LYS A 2 -13.16 -18.96 26.58
N ASN A 3 -13.13 -20.29 26.53
CA ASN A 3 -12.83 -21.01 25.26
C ASN A 3 -14.02 -21.22 24.31
N ASP A 4 -15.26 -21.06 24.78
CA ASP A 4 -16.43 -21.31 23.94
C ASP A 4 -16.84 -20.12 23.06
N LYS A 5 -16.40 -18.90 23.41
CA LYS A 5 -16.69 -17.70 22.60
C LYS A 5 -15.82 -17.59 21.35
N VAL A 6 -14.57 -18.06 21.40
CA VAL A 6 -13.66 -18.06 20.24
C VAL A 6 -14.15 -19.01 19.14
N LEU A 7 -14.65 -20.19 19.52
CA LEU A 7 -15.20 -21.16 18.56
C LEU A 7 -16.53 -20.72 17.93
N SER A 8 -17.31 -19.89 18.61
CA SER A 8 -18.58 -19.36 18.09
C SER A 8 -18.37 -18.22 17.08
N ALA A 9 -17.35 -17.41 17.27
CA ALA A 9 -16.95 -16.35 16.31
C ALA A 9 -16.41 -16.96 15.02
N TRP A 10 -15.61 -18.02 15.13
CA TRP A 10 -15.08 -18.78 13.97
C TRP A 10 -16.19 -19.36 13.09
N ARG A 11 -17.25 -19.92 13.72
CA ARG A 11 -18.38 -20.49 12.99
C ARG A 11 -19.25 -19.45 12.26
N LYS A 12 -19.33 -18.22 12.76
CA LYS A 12 -20.11 -17.13 12.12
C LYS A 12 -19.38 -16.46 10.97
N GLY A 13 -18.06 -16.29 11.08
CA GLY A 13 -17.22 -15.76 9.98
C GLY A 13 -17.19 -16.71 8.79
N PHE A 14 -16.96 -18.00 9.03
CA PHE A 14 -16.84 -19.00 7.96
C PHE A 14 -18.14 -19.18 7.15
N ARG A 15 -19.32 -19.02 7.78
CA ARG A 15 -20.61 -19.12 7.06
C ARG A 15 -20.91 -17.94 6.14
N ARG A 16 -20.41 -16.73 6.41
CA ARG A 16 -20.66 -15.55 5.56
C ARG A 16 -19.73 -15.52 4.35
N THR A 17 -18.48 -15.95 4.48
CA THR A 17 -17.50 -15.93 3.38
C THR A 17 -17.77 -17.04 2.35
N VAL A 18 -18.28 -18.21 2.76
CA VAL A 18 -18.60 -19.32 1.83
C VAL A 18 -19.86 -19.04 1.02
N LEU A 19 -20.80 -18.23 1.51
CA LEU A 19 -22.05 -17.96 0.76
C LEU A 19 -21.89 -16.99 -0.42
N CYS A 20 -20.83 -16.16 -0.45
CA CYS A 20 -20.59 -15.26 -1.58
C CYS A 20 -19.91 -15.93 -2.78
N PHE A 21 -19.30 -17.09 -2.61
CA PHE A 21 -18.61 -17.81 -3.72
C PHE A 21 -19.49 -18.81 -4.47
N LEU A 22 -20.69 -19.15 -3.95
CA LEU A 22 -21.56 -20.15 -4.54
C LEU A 22 -22.63 -19.60 -5.52
N PHE A 23 -22.70 -18.29 -5.74
CA PHE A 23 -23.68 -17.68 -6.64
C PHE A 23 -23.18 -17.37 -8.07
N LEU A 24 -21.94 -17.73 -8.42
CA LEU A 24 -21.37 -17.48 -9.76
C LEU A 24 -21.19 -18.74 -10.64
N SER A 25 -21.74 -19.89 -10.25
CA SER A 25 -21.64 -21.14 -11.04
C SER A 25 -22.99 -21.75 -11.40
N GLY A 26 -23.94 -20.91 -11.81
CA GLY A 26 -25.24 -21.35 -12.34
C GLY A 26 -25.31 -21.21 -13.86
N GLY A 27 -24.42 -21.92 -14.57
CA GLY A 27 -24.50 -22.08 -16.02
C GLY A 27 -24.76 -23.54 -16.37
N THR A 28 -25.96 -23.84 -16.88
CA THR A 28 -26.46 -25.13 -17.28
C THR A 28 -25.58 -25.80 -18.33
N LEU A 29 -24.93 -26.90 -17.99
CA LEU A 29 -24.39 -27.85 -18.97
C LEU A 29 -25.54 -28.80 -19.42
N GLY A 30 -26.05 -28.55 -20.61
CA GLY A 30 -26.92 -29.47 -21.29
C GLY A 30 -26.14 -30.72 -21.76
N THR A 31 -26.53 -31.86 -21.23
CA THR A 31 -26.08 -33.16 -21.71
C THR A 31 -26.71 -33.44 -23.07
N ILE A 32 -25.88 -33.57 -24.11
CA ILE A 32 -26.27 -34.22 -25.38
C ILE A 32 -25.57 -35.53 -25.44
N LEU A 33 -26.34 -36.58 -25.25
CA LEU A 33 -25.97 -37.97 -25.67
C LEU A 33 -26.50 -38.16 -27.08
N PRO A 34 -25.73 -38.70 -28.04
CA PRO A 34 -26.27 -39.26 -29.24
C PRO A 34 -26.41 -40.79 -29.10
N ASN A 35 -27.63 -41.24 -29.14
CA ASN A 35 -27.98 -42.61 -29.56
C ASN A 35 -27.84 -42.71 -31.10
N GLY A 36 -27.21 -43.73 -31.58
CA GLY A 36 -27.16 -43.99 -33.01
C GLY A 36 -26.60 -45.39 -33.31
N SER A 37 -27.52 -46.25 -33.66
CA SER A 37 -27.34 -47.64 -34.05
C SER A 37 -26.49 -47.90 -35.31
N SER A 38 -25.80 -48.97 -35.25
CA SER A 38 -25.19 -49.86 -36.25
C SER A 38 -25.72 -49.82 -37.68
N THR A 39 -24.80 -49.79 -38.67
CA THR A 39 -24.79 -50.74 -39.77
C THR A 39 -23.38 -50.82 -40.38
N GLY A 40 -22.93 -52.05 -40.65
CA GLY A 40 -21.61 -52.35 -41.12
C GLY A 40 -21.36 -52.06 -42.61
N SER A 41 -20.08 -51.88 -42.94
CA SER A 41 -19.53 -52.24 -44.24
C SER A 41 -18.03 -52.47 -44.13
N SER A 42 -17.61 -53.61 -44.61
CA SER A 42 -16.24 -54.10 -44.77
C SER A 42 -15.42 -53.22 -45.74
N GLY A 43 -14.14 -53.00 -45.43
CA GLY A 43 -13.22 -52.45 -46.42
C GLY A 43 -11.89 -51.97 -45.90
N GLY A 44 -10.84 -52.78 -46.02
CA GLY A 44 -9.49 -52.30 -46.28
C GLY A 44 -8.61 -51.95 -45.05
N PHE A 45 -7.88 -52.96 -44.55
CA PHE A 45 -6.70 -52.74 -43.73
C PHE A 45 -5.61 -52.03 -44.56
N MET A 46 -5.44 -50.75 -44.40
CA MET A 46 -4.17 -50.06 -44.69
C MET A 46 -3.33 -50.11 -43.43
N THR A 47 -2.35 -50.98 -43.40
CA THR A 47 -1.24 -50.98 -42.45
C THR A 47 -0.39 -49.74 -42.72
N ALA A 48 -0.61 -48.69 -41.93
CA ALA A 48 0.34 -47.62 -41.85
C ALA A 48 1.59 -48.17 -41.15
N TYR A 49 2.66 -48.36 -41.86
CA TYR A 49 3.98 -48.56 -41.29
C TYR A 49 4.34 -47.27 -40.52
N ALA A 50 4.21 -47.33 -39.20
CA ALA A 50 4.86 -46.36 -38.34
C ALA A 50 6.36 -46.54 -38.56
N ALA A 51 7.00 -45.55 -39.17
CA ALA A 51 8.44 -45.47 -39.23
C ALA A 51 8.94 -45.40 -37.79
N VAL A 52 9.56 -46.50 -37.33
CA VAL A 52 10.28 -46.57 -36.07
C VAL A 52 11.41 -45.53 -36.17
N SER A 53 11.19 -44.34 -35.63
CA SER A 53 12.23 -43.37 -35.43
C SER A 53 13.26 -44.02 -34.49
N GLN A 54 14.43 -44.37 -34.99
CA GLN A 54 15.53 -44.86 -34.15
C GLN A 54 15.91 -43.76 -33.19
N SER A 55 15.45 -43.85 -31.95
CA SER A 55 15.90 -42.97 -30.87
C SER A 55 17.38 -43.22 -30.63
N ARG A 56 18.16 -42.14 -30.61
CA ARG A 56 19.60 -42.21 -30.36
C ARG A 56 19.90 -41.49 -29.06
N THR A 57 20.71 -42.09 -28.20
CA THR A 57 21.18 -41.50 -26.98
C THR A 57 22.39 -40.59 -27.25
N VAL A 58 22.32 -39.36 -26.76
CA VAL A 58 23.42 -38.39 -26.76
C VAL A 58 23.85 -38.18 -25.30
N THR A 59 25.16 -38.20 -25.09
CA THR A 59 25.79 -37.94 -23.78
C THR A 59 26.79 -36.77 -23.89
N GLY A 60 27.23 -36.22 -22.78
CA GLY A 60 28.28 -35.23 -22.77
C GLY A 60 28.46 -34.63 -21.38
N VAL A 61 29.41 -33.73 -21.28
CA VAL A 61 29.74 -32.97 -20.06
C VAL A 61 29.56 -31.48 -20.33
N VAL A 62 28.92 -30.78 -19.42
CA VAL A 62 28.79 -29.33 -19.45
C VAL A 62 29.75 -28.75 -18.43
N LYS A 63 30.56 -27.79 -18.89
CA LYS A 63 31.57 -27.07 -18.08
C LYS A 63 31.40 -25.59 -18.21
N ASP A 64 31.91 -24.85 -17.23
CA ASP A 64 32.04 -23.39 -17.30
C ASP A 64 33.32 -22.97 -18.06
N ALA A 65 33.57 -21.65 -18.15
CA ALA A 65 34.74 -21.08 -18.81
C ALA A 65 36.06 -21.41 -18.09
N ALA A 66 36.04 -21.76 -16.80
CA ALA A 66 37.20 -22.18 -16.03
C ALA A 66 37.47 -23.70 -16.18
N GLY A 67 36.56 -24.42 -16.82
CA GLY A 67 36.66 -25.87 -17.04
C GLY A 67 36.05 -26.72 -15.92
N GLU A 68 35.40 -26.12 -14.94
CA GLU A 68 34.71 -26.78 -13.85
C GLU A 68 33.38 -27.40 -14.31
N PRO A 69 33.00 -28.61 -13.88
CA PRO A 69 31.73 -29.24 -14.25
C PRO A 69 30.53 -28.50 -13.63
N MET A 70 29.48 -28.26 -14.45
CA MET A 70 28.30 -27.54 -14.06
C MET A 70 27.13 -28.48 -13.74
N ILE A 71 26.67 -28.48 -12.48
CA ILE A 71 25.49 -29.21 -12.00
C ILE A 71 24.21 -28.44 -12.30
N GLY A 72 23.13 -29.16 -12.71
CA GLY A 72 21.79 -28.58 -12.84
C GLY A 72 21.56 -27.80 -14.12
N VAL A 73 22.46 -27.83 -15.11
CA VAL A 73 22.23 -27.26 -16.44
C VAL A 73 21.07 -27.99 -17.10
N THR A 74 20.08 -27.28 -17.57
CA THR A 74 18.93 -27.81 -18.28
C THR A 74 19.28 -28.05 -19.75
N ILE A 75 19.07 -29.29 -20.24
CA ILE A 75 19.25 -29.66 -21.66
C ILE A 75 17.89 -30.08 -22.20
N GLN A 76 17.39 -29.41 -23.23
CA GLN A 76 16.09 -29.68 -23.83
C GLN A 76 16.22 -29.92 -25.35
N VAL A 77 15.50 -30.88 -25.89
CA VAL A 77 15.37 -31.01 -27.35
C VAL A 77 14.37 -29.98 -27.85
N LYS A 78 14.86 -29.02 -28.62
CA LYS A 78 14.07 -27.86 -29.14
C LYS A 78 12.81 -28.33 -29.85
N GLY A 79 11.66 -27.74 -29.47
CA GLY A 79 10.36 -28.05 -30.06
C GLY A 79 9.71 -29.32 -29.50
N THR A 80 10.26 -29.93 -28.46
CA THR A 80 9.69 -31.14 -27.81
C THR A 80 9.62 -30.93 -26.29
N GLY A 81 8.88 -31.78 -25.58
CA GLY A 81 8.89 -31.83 -24.11
C GLY A 81 10.02 -32.70 -23.52
N ASN A 82 10.96 -33.16 -24.37
CA ASN A 82 12.02 -34.08 -23.93
C ASN A 82 13.25 -33.28 -23.47
N GLY A 83 13.70 -33.52 -22.22
CA GLY A 83 14.84 -32.82 -21.64
C GLY A 83 15.43 -33.57 -20.45
N THR A 84 16.62 -33.16 -20.01
CA THR A 84 17.33 -33.66 -18.85
C THR A 84 18.10 -32.56 -18.17
N ILE A 85 18.70 -32.81 -17.01
CA ILE A 85 19.60 -31.88 -16.30
C ILE A 85 20.95 -32.59 -16.08
N THR A 86 22.03 -31.81 -15.94
CA THR A 86 23.37 -32.35 -15.62
C THR A 86 23.44 -32.81 -14.15
N ASP A 87 24.20 -33.87 -13.91
CA ASP A 87 24.54 -34.36 -12.58
C ASP A 87 25.68 -33.58 -11.90
N VAL A 88 26.14 -34.05 -10.74
CA VAL A 88 27.20 -33.43 -9.94
C VAL A 88 28.56 -33.33 -10.67
N ASP A 89 28.80 -34.23 -11.65
CA ASP A 89 29.98 -34.21 -12.50
C ASP A 89 29.78 -33.42 -13.81
N GLY A 90 28.66 -32.68 -13.94
CA GLY A 90 28.29 -31.98 -15.16
C GLY A 90 27.87 -32.90 -16.32
N LYS A 91 27.67 -34.22 -16.09
CA LYS A 91 27.32 -35.17 -17.13
C LYS A 91 25.82 -35.18 -17.39
N TYR A 92 25.44 -35.41 -18.66
CA TYR A 92 24.06 -35.61 -19.06
C TYR A 92 23.88 -36.74 -20.04
N MET A 93 22.67 -37.27 -20.08
CA MET A 93 22.23 -38.29 -21.05
C MET A 93 20.83 -37.96 -21.54
N LEU A 94 20.63 -37.90 -22.85
CA LEU A 94 19.34 -37.54 -23.43
C LEU A 94 19.07 -38.32 -24.71
N SER A 95 17.88 -38.87 -24.83
CA SER A 95 17.45 -39.60 -26.04
C SER A 95 16.86 -38.59 -27.06
N VAL A 96 17.31 -38.65 -28.31
CA VAL A 96 16.89 -37.77 -29.39
C VAL A 96 16.32 -38.51 -30.59
N ALA A 97 15.36 -37.92 -31.28
CA ALA A 97 14.63 -38.58 -32.37
C ALA A 97 15.43 -38.71 -33.67
N GLY A 98 16.58 -38.03 -33.84
CA GLY A 98 17.36 -38.07 -35.07
C GLY A 98 18.49 -37.05 -35.18
N LYS A 99 19.18 -37.06 -36.32
CA LYS A 99 20.35 -36.20 -36.60
C LYS A 99 20.05 -34.71 -36.60
N ASN A 100 18.82 -34.35 -36.94
CA ASN A 100 18.41 -32.95 -37.06
C ASN A 100 17.91 -32.37 -35.71
N SER A 101 17.93 -33.13 -34.61
CA SER A 101 17.56 -32.64 -33.28
C SER A 101 18.53 -31.56 -32.86
N VAL A 102 17.99 -30.45 -32.28
CA VAL A 102 18.75 -29.36 -31.70
C VAL A 102 18.62 -29.45 -30.18
N LEU A 103 19.76 -29.49 -29.48
CA LEU A 103 19.81 -29.44 -28.02
C LEU A 103 19.98 -28.00 -27.60
N ALA A 104 19.10 -27.50 -26.74
CA ALA A 104 19.21 -26.21 -26.10
C ALA A 104 19.72 -26.39 -24.67
N PHE A 105 20.85 -25.78 -24.36
CA PHE A 105 21.49 -25.78 -23.05
C PHE A 105 21.17 -24.45 -22.38
N SER A 106 20.63 -24.46 -21.16
CA SER A 106 20.32 -23.26 -20.42
C SER A 106 20.65 -23.41 -18.92
N TYR A 107 21.23 -22.36 -18.35
CA TYR A 107 21.54 -22.26 -16.93
C TYR A 107 21.48 -20.80 -16.48
N VAL A 108 21.05 -20.56 -15.25
CA VAL A 108 20.92 -19.18 -14.70
C VAL A 108 22.29 -18.53 -14.64
N GLY A 109 22.43 -17.34 -15.23
CA GLY A 109 23.70 -16.60 -15.31
C GLY A 109 24.62 -17.00 -16.47
N TYR A 110 24.18 -17.88 -17.39
CA TYR A 110 24.95 -18.30 -18.56
C TYR A 110 24.16 -18.15 -19.86
N GLN A 111 24.86 -17.85 -20.95
CA GLN A 111 24.28 -17.71 -22.28
C GLN A 111 23.70 -19.06 -22.76
N SER A 112 22.43 -19.06 -23.14
CA SER A 112 21.81 -20.26 -23.72
C SER A 112 22.48 -20.61 -25.05
N GLN A 113 22.84 -21.89 -25.24
CA GLN A 113 23.48 -22.39 -26.45
C GLN A 113 22.61 -23.44 -27.13
N GLU A 114 22.49 -23.35 -28.45
CA GLU A 114 21.78 -24.34 -29.27
C GLU A 114 22.78 -25.11 -30.15
N ILE A 115 22.77 -26.44 -30.03
CA ILE A 115 23.71 -27.31 -30.74
C ILE A 115 22.93 -28.39 -31.46
N THR A 116 23.12 -28.45 -32.78
CA THR A 116 22.56 -29.53 -33.62
C THR A 116 23.33 -30.83 -33.37
N VAL A 117 22.63 -31.93 -33.09
CA VAL A 117 23.20 -33.24 -32.75
C VAL A 117 24.04 -33.79 -33.92
N GLY A 118 23.52 -33.76 -35.13
CA GLY A 118 24.23 -34.35 -36.30
C GLY A 118 24.53 -35.83 -36.15
N ASN A 119 25.75 -36.22 -36.46
CA ASN A 119 26.21 -37.62 -36.29
C ASN A 119 26.89 -37.90 -34.94
N ARG A 120 26.95 -36.90 -34.03
CA ARG A 120 27.65 -37.00 -32.75
C ARG A 120 26.82 -37.80 -31.71
N SER A 121 27.49 -38.67 -30.95
CA SER A 121 26.94 -39.37 -29.81
C SER A 121 27.40 -38.76 -28.47
N VAL A 122 28.49 -37.97 -28.53
CA VAL A 122 29.01 -37.22 -27.38
C VAL A 122 29.07 -35.74 -27.78
N ILE A 123 28.51 -34.87 -26.95
CA ILE A 123 28.50 -33.44 -27.16
C ILE A 123 28.87 -32.77 -25.84
N ASP A 124 30.13 -32.37 -25.71
CA ASP A 124 30.59 -31.56 -24.56
C ASP A 124 30.35 -30.08 -24.85
N VAL A 125 29.93 -29.38 -23.83
CA VAL A 125 29.55 -27.95 -23.96
C VAL A 125 30.27 -27.16 -22.91
N MET A 126 30.87 -26.04 -23.35
CA MET A 126 31.40 -25.00 -22.47
C MET A 126 30.42 -23.85 -22.42
N MET A 127 29.76 -23.65 -21.29
CA MET A 127 28.86 -22.53 -21.09
C MET A 127 29.66 -21.25 -20.89
N LYS A 128 29.22 -20.20 -21.55
CA LYS A 128 29.80 -18.88 -21.36
C LYS A 128 28.94 -18.13 -20.36
N GLU A 129 29.57 -17.52 -19.38
CA GLU A 129 28.85 -16.61 -18.49
C GLU A 129 28.12 -15.55 -19.30
N ASP A 130 26.87 -15.32 -18.95
CA ASP A 130 26.11 -14.24 -19.52
C ASP A 130 26.56 -12.95 -18.82
N SER A 131 27.66 -12.38 -19.34
CA SER A 131 28.18 -11.09 -18.89
C SER A 131 27.34 -9.92 -19.39
N GLU A 132 26.27 -10.15 -20.16
CA GLU A 132 25.20 -9.17 -20.22
C GLU A 132 24.54 -9.14 -18.86
N MET A 133 25.05 -8.26 -17.97
CA MET A 133 24.24 -7.76 -16.86
C MET A 133 22.89 -7.42 -17.47
N ILE A 134 21.82 -8.03 -16.97
CA ILE A 134 20.46 -7.61 -17.34
C ILE A 134 20.45 -6.12 -17.02
N ASP A 135 20.60 -5.31 -18.07
CA ASP A 135 20.63 -3.86 -17.94
C ASP A 135 19.31 -3.46 -17.24
N GLU A 136 19.39 -3.15 -15.97
CA GLU A 136 18.24 -2.68 -15.22
C GLU A 136 17.68 -1.44 -15.91
N VAL A 137 16.47 -1.56 -16.44
CA VAL A 137 15.77 -0.47 -17.11
C VAL A 137 14.88 0.24 -16.10
N VAL A 138 15.07 1.55 -15.99
CA VAL A 138 14.31 2.40 -15.07
C VAL A 138 13.44 3.36 -15.86
N VAL A 139 12.21 3.56 -15.43
CA VAL A 139 11.33 4.58 -15.99
C VAL A 139 11.68 5.93 -15.36
N ILE A 140 12.04 6.91 -16.18
CA ILE A 140 12.29 8.29 -15.75
C ILE A 140 11.49 9.25 -16.60
N GLY A 141 10.56 9.92 -15.99
CA GLY A 141 9.65 10.79 -16.73
C GLY A 141 8.77 9.97 -17.66
N PHE A 142 8.82 10.30 -18.92
CA PHE A 142 8.02 9.67 -19.96
C PHE A 142 8.84 8.68 -20.82
N GLN A 143 10.07 8.34 -20.37
CA GLN A 143 11.00 7.46 -21.08
C GLN A 143 11.55 6.37 -20.20
N SER A 144 11.84 5.20 -20.79
CA SER A 144 12.56 4.10 -20.13
C SER A 144 14.03 4.16 -20.53
N GLN A 145 14.93 4.06 -19.55
CA GLN A 145 16.38 4.13 -19.76
C GLN A 145 17.11 3.04 -19.00
N LYS A 146 18.27 2.65 -19.53
CA LYS A 146 19.20 1.78 -18.79
C LYS A 146 19.74 2.53 -17.57
N LYS A 147 19.70 1.92 -16.41
CA LYS A 147 20.17 2.52 -15.13
C LYS A 147 21.61 3.02 -15.24
N VAL A 148 22.47 2.29 -15.95
CA VAL A 148 23.87 2.65 -16.18
C VAL A 148 24.07 3.96 -16.97
N ASN A 149 23.08 4.43 -17.71
CA ASN A 149 23.13 5.68 -18.48
C ASN A 149 22.52 6.88 -17.75
N LEU A 150 22.11 6.68 -16.49
CA LEU A 150 21.52 7.75 -15.71
C LEU A 150 22.58 8.62 -15.06
N THR A 151 22.45 9.93 -15.21
CA THR A 151 23.22 10.92 -14.47
C THR A 151 22.61 11.20 -13.08
N ALA A 152 21.40 10.72 -12.86
CA ALA A 152 20.55 10.98 -11.72
C ALA A 152 20.57 9.84 -10.69
N SER A 153 20.33 10.18 -9.41
CA SER A 153 20.19 9.19 -8.31
C SER A 153 18.78 8.59 -8.29
N VAL A 154 18.65 7.38 -8.80
CA VAL A 154 17.40 6.62 -8.83
C VAL A 154 17.58 5.33 -8.04
N ALA A 155 16.58 4.99 -7.23
CA ALA A 155 16.45 3.68 -6.63
C ALA A 155 15.20 2.99 -7.16
N SER A 156 15.23 1.68 -7.32
CA SER A 156 14.08 0.87 -7.75
C SER A 156 13.76 -0.19 -6.71
N VAL A 157 12.51 -0.57 -6.64
CA VAL A 157 11.98 -1.67 -5.82
C VAL A 157 11.06 -2.48 -6.72
N ASP A 158 11.38 -3.75 -6.89
CA ASP A 158 10.62 -4.67 -7.73
C ASP A 158 9.44 -5.31 -6.99
N ALA A 159 8.50 -5.86 -7.73
CA ALA A 159 7.30 -6.51 -7.22
C ALA A 159 7.61 -7.54 -6.13
N GLU A 160 8.60 -8.40 -6.34
CA GLU A 160 8.97 -9.48 -5.43
C GLU A 160 9.32 -8.99 -4.02
N ALA A 161 10.05 -7.88 -3.91
CA ALA A 161 10.42 -7.28 -2.63
C ALA A 161 9.22 -6.74 -1.85
N LEU A 162 8.14 -6.35 -2.54
CA LEU A 162 6.90 -5.86 -1.93
C LEU A 162 5.96 -7.02 -1.53
N GLU A 163 5.86 -8.05 -2.39
CA GLU A 163 4.98 -9.21 -2.18
C GLU A 163 5.40 -10.08 -1.01
N GLN A 164 6.71 -10.20 -0.75
CA GLN A 164 7.27 -11.02 0.34
C GLN A 164 7.01 -10.47 1.74
N ARG A 165 6.46 -9.25 1.85
CA ARG A 165 6.22 -8.59 3.14
C ARG A 165 4.76 -8.72 3.59
N PRO A 166 4.49 -9.31 4.76
CA PRO A 166 3.14 -9.48 5.28
C PRO A 166 2.62 -8.20 5.95
N VAL A 167 2.66 -7.06 5.23
CA VAL A 167 2.25 -5.75 5.74
C VAL A 167 0.92 -5.30 5.15
N SER A 168 0.22 -4.41 5.85
CA SER A 168 -1.14 -4.00 5.49
C SER A 168 -1.19 -3.02 4.32
N ASN A 169 -0.15 -2.22 4.09
CA ASN A 169 -0.12 -1.19 3.06
C ASN A 169 1.25 -1.02 2.41
N VAL A 170 1.26 -0.36 1.24
CA VAL A 170 2.48 -0.14 0.43
C VAL A 170 3.52 0.70 1.18
N GLY A 171 3.11 1.69 1.97
CA GLY A 171 4.04 2.53 2.74
C GLY A 171 4.85 1.70 3.74
N GLN A 172 4.20 0.80 4.47
CA GLN A 172 4.89 -0.13 5.37
C GLN A 172 5.81 -1.09 4.60
N ALA A 173 5.37 -1.58 3.43
CA ALA A 173 6.20 -2.44 2.57
C ALA A 173 7.51 -1.77 2.15
N LEU A 174 7.53 -0.45 1.99
CA LEU A 174 8.70 0.33 1.56
C LEU A 174 9.71 0.59 2.67
N GLN A 175 9.36 0.38 3.94
CA GLN A 175 10.24 0.70 5.06
C GLN A 175 11.55 -0.11 5.00
N GLY A 176 12.69 0.61 4.97
CA GLY A 176 14.02 0.01 4.93
C GLY A 176 14.46 -0.53 3.56
N LEU A 177 13.61 -0.49 2.49
CA LEU A 177 13.98 -0.95 1.14
C LEU A 177 14.73 0.10 0.33
N VAL A 178 14.43 1.37 0.54
CA VAL A 178 14.95 2.46 -0.29
C VAL A 178 15.88 3.36 0.51
N PRO A 179 17.17 3.42 0.18
CA PRO A 179 18.09 4.34 0.86
C PRO A 179 17.65 5.81 0.72
N GLY A 180 17.50 6.51 1.85
CA GLY A 180 17.06 7.90 1.89
C GLY A 180 15.55 8.12 1.79
N LEU A 181 14.74 7.07 1.80
CA LEU A 181 13.30 7.15 2.02
C LEU A 181 13.02 6.95 3.51
N ASN A 182 12.41 7.93 4.14
CA ASN A 182 11.91 7.84 5.50
C ASN A 182 10.41 7.50 5.45
N VAL A 183 10.05 6.43 6.13
CA VAL A 183 8.66 6.02 6.33
C VAL A 183 8.33 6.17 7.80
N ASN A 184 7.43 7.07 8.13
CA ASN A 184 6.97 7.26 9.50
C ASN A 184 5.56 6.71 9.66
N ILE A 185 5.41 5.78 10.59
CA ILE A 185 4.14 5.12 10.95
C ILE A 185 3.73 5.67 12.31
N ASP A 186 2.65 6.39 12.35
CA ASP A 186 2.14 7.03 13.56
C ASP A 186 0.97 6.21 14.15
N GLY A 187 1.32 5.27 15.03
CA GLY A 187 0.37 4.41 15.74
C GLY A 187 -0.09 3.17 14.96
N GLY A 188 -1.00 2.41 15.56
CA GLY A 188 -1.53 1.14 15.04
C GLY A 188 -2.90 1.24 14.36
N ASP A 189 -3.42 2.44 14.12
CA ASP A 189 -4.69 2.66 13.44
C ASP A 189 -4.57 2.22 11.96
N PRO A 190 -5.35 1.20 11.51
CA PRO A 190 -5.26 0.67 10.15
C PRO A 190 -5.65 1.69 9.07
N ASN A 191 -6.42 2.71 9.40
CA ASN A 191 -6.79 3.79 8.49
C ASN A 191 -5.75 4.93 8.41
N LYS A 192 -4.75 4.92 9.29
CA LYS A 192 -3.70 5.93 9.30
C LYS A 192 -2.69 5.70 8.19
N VAL A 193 -2.40 6.77 7.44
CA VAL A 193 -1.50 6.72 6.29
C VAL A 193 -0.07 6.96 6.76
N PRO A 194 0.87 6.01 6.55
CA PRO A 194 2.29 6.25 6.80
C PRO A 194 2.78 7.46 6.01
N SER A 195 3.52 8.35 6.63
CA SER A 195 4.11 9.50 5.92
C SER A 195 5.42 9.11 5.24
N LEU A 196 5.56 9.48 3.97
CA LEU A 196 6.74 9.23 3.15
C LEU A 196 7.52 10.53 2.93
N ASN A 197 8.82 10.47 3.11
CA ASN A 197 9.70 11.59 2.90
C ASN A 197 11.02 11.15 2.26
N ILE A 198 11.45 11.81 1.19
CA ILE A 198 12.71 11.54 0.51
C ILE A 198 13.76 12.54 0.97
N ARG A 199 14.92 12.05 1.47
CA ARG A 199 16.06 12.84 1.95
C ARG A 199 15.79 13.75 3.15
N GLY A 200 14.72 13.49 3.92
CA GLY A 200 14.41 14.23 5.15
C GLY A 200 13.73 15.57 4.91
N ALA A 201 13.60 16.36 5.96
CA ALA A 201 12.95 17.66 5.92
C ALA A 201 13.89 18.71 5.30
N THR A 202 13.43 19.37 4.24
CA THR A 202 14.27 20.28 3.42
C THR A 202 13.83 21.74 3.48
N THR A 203 12.70 22.03 4.15
CA THR A 203 12.08 23.36 4.14
C THR A 203 11.74 23.84 5.55
N PHE A 204 11.96 25.12 5.81
CA PHE A 204 11.54 25.78 7.03
C PHE A 204 10.30 26.61 6.77
N ARG A 205 9.28 26.48 7.62
CA ARG A 205 8.09 27.32 7.60
C ARG A 205 8.06 28.17 8.86
N GLN A 206 7.85 29.47 8.70
CA GLN A 206 7.62 30.36 9.83
C GLN A 206 6.31 29.99 10.53
N ARG A 207 6.38 29.78 11.83
CA ARG A 207 5.24 29.38 12.65
C ARG A 207 4.41 30.60 13.01
N GLY A 208 3.15 30.60 12.55
CA GLY A 208 2.13 31.54 13.01
C GLY A 208 2.27 32.99 12.59
N THR A 209 1.21 33.77 12.89
CA THR A 209 1.13 35.23 12.70
C THR A 209 1.22 36.01 14.00
N SER A 210 1.29 35.34 15.15
CA SER A 210 1.46 35.97 16.47
C SER A 210 2.86 36.53 16.64
N ASN A 211 3.02 37.66 17.34
CA ASN A 211 4.30 38.28 17.55
C ASN A 211 5.31 37.37 18.29
N ASP A 212 4.83 36.50 19.19
CA ASP A 212 5.67 35.56 19.92
C ASP A 212 6.16 34.39 19.07
N ASP A 213 5.46 34.06 17.96
CA ASP A 213 5.78 32.93 17.07
C ASP A 213 6.54 33.37 15.81
N LYS A 214 6.68 34.68 15.53
CA LYS A 214 7.36 35.15 14.29
C LYS A 214 8.80 34.70 14.13
N ASN A 215 9.48 34.36 15.22
CA ASN A 215 10.87 33.91 15.23
C ASN A 215 10.99 32.38 15.33
N LYS A 216 9.87 31.66 15.36
CA LYS A 216 9.86 30.21 15.40
C LYS A 216 9.65 29.64 14.00
N PHE A 217 10.48 28.69 13.62
CA PHE A 217 10.41 27.99 12.35
C PHE A 217 10.14 26.52 12.61
N ASP A 218 9.13 25.99 11.93
CA ASP A 218 8.91 24.56 11.85
C ASP A 218 9.69 23.99 10.67
N VAL A 219 10.33 22.87 10.88
CA VAL A 219 10.94 22.10 9.79
C VAL A 219 9.80 21.37 9.08
N VAL A 220 9.57 21.72 7.83
CA VAL A 220 8.51 21.10 7.02
C VAL A 220 9.13 20.12 6.05
N SER A 221 8.73 18.87 6.14
CA SER A 221 8.97 17.88 5.10
C SER A 221 7.82 17.89 4.11
N GLY A 222 8.13 18.11 2.84
CA GLY A 222 7.14 17.98 1.77
C GLY A 222 6.95 16.53 1.36
N SER A 223 5.74 16.18 0.96
CA SER A 223 5.46 14.86 0.38
C SER A 223 6.01 14.77 -1.04
N PRO A 224 6.61 13.65 -1.45
CA PRO A 224 7.02 13.43 -2.83
C PRO A 224 5.81 13.42 -3.77
N LEU A 225 6.03 13.78 -5.04
CA LEU A 225 5.06 13.57 -6.10
C LEU A 225 4.93 12.07 -6.37
N ILE A 226 3.73 11.53 -6.37
CA ILE A 226 3.50 10.09 -6.61
C ILE A 226 2.71 9.93 -7.90
N LEU A 227 3.23 9.12 -8.82
CA LEU A 227 2.60 8.84 -10.09
C LEU A 227 2.34 7.34 -10.24
N LEU A 228 1.09 6.96 -10.40
CA LEU A 228 0.66 5.60 -10.73
C LEU A 228 0.40 5.50 -12.24
N ASP A 229 1.25 4.78 -12.96
CA ASP A 229 1.20 4.68 -14.43
C ASP A 229 1.12 6.05 -15.11
N GLY A 230 1.83 7.06 -14.58
CA GLY A 230 1.82 8.43 -15.10
C GLY A 230 0.70 9.33 -14.57
N VAL A 231 -0.26 8.81 -13.81
CA VAL A 231 -1.35 9.56 -13.19
C VAL A 231 -0.98 9.96 -11.77
N GLU A 232 -1.07 11.25 -11.44
CA GLU A 232 -0.79 11.72 -10.08
C GLU A 232 -1.82 11.18 -9.09
N ILE A 233 -1.31 10.60 -8.00
CA ILE A 233 -2.09 10.09 -6.88
C ILE A 233 -1.57 10.68 -5.57
N THR A 234 -2.39 10.65 -4.54
CA THR A 234 -1.99 11.06 -3.20
C THR A 234 -1.24 9.94 -2.47
N GLN A 235 -0.57 10.29 -1.38
CA GLN A 235 0.07 9.30 -0.50
C GLN A 235 -0.95 8.34 0.12
N GLU A 236 -2.14 8.83 0.44
CA GLU A 236 -3.26 8.00 0.89
C GLU A 236 -3.66 6.98 -0.18
N ASP A 237 -3.75 7.40 -1.45
CA ASP A 237 -4.06 6.49 -2.56
C ASP A 237 -2.99 5.40 -2.73
N LEU A 238 -1.69 5.77 -2.60
CA LEU A 238 -0.59 4.81 -2.65
C LEU A 238 -0.75 3.71 -1.60
N ASN A 239 -1.11 4.10 -0.38
CA ASN A 239 -1.29 3.14 0.72
C ASN A 239 -2.54 2.26 0.56
N GLN A 240 -3.51 2.70 -0.26
CA GLN A 240 -4.72 1.95 -0.58
C GLN A 240 -4.55 1.03 -1.81
N LEU A 241 -3.41 1.08 -2.52
CA LEU A 241 -3.13 0.12 -3.60
C LEU A 241 -2.92 -1.29 -3.03
N ASN A 242 -3.24 -2.27 -3.85
CA ASN A 242 -2.85 -3.64 -3.57
C ASN A 242 -1.38 -3.83 -3.94
N PRO A 243 -0.47 -4.18 -3.00
CA PRO A 243 0.93 -4.42 -3.32
C PRO A 243 1.15 -5.46 -4.42
N ASN A 244 0.27 -6.46 -4.53
CA ASN A 244 0.33 -7.50 -5.54
C ASN A 244 0.06 -7.02 -6.97
N ASP A 245 -0.50 -5.81 -7.16
CA ASP A 245 -0.72 -5.20 -8.47
C ASP A 245 0.45 -4.34 -8.94
N ILE A 246 1.44 -4.11 -8.09
CA ILE A 246 2.63 -3.31 -8.41
C ILE A 246 3.67 -4.20 -9.09
N ASP A 247 4.22 -3.73 -10.19
CA ASP A 247 5.31 -4.35 -10.93
C ASP A 247 6.67 -3.80 -10.49
N ASN A 248 6.76 -2.46 -10.44
CA ASN A 248 7.99 -1.77 -10.05
C ASN A 248 7.67 -0.41 -9.43
N MET A 249 8.55 0.04 -8.52
CA MET A 249 8.54 1.40 -7.99
C MET A 249 9.90 2.05 -8.18
N SER A 250 9.95 3.22 -8.82
CA SER A 250 11.17 3.99 -9.01
C SER A 250 11.13 5.29 -8.20
N PHE A 251 12.23 5.58 -7.49
CA PHE A 251 12.35 6.72 -6.59
C PHE A 251 13.37 7.70 -7.15
N LEU A 252 12.90 8.83 -7.67
CA LEU A 252 13.72 9.92 -8.19
C LEU A 252 14.06 10.87 -7.05
N LYS A 253 15.31 10.84 -6.60
CA LYS A 253 15.71 11.49 -5.36
C LYS A 253 16.39 12.84 -5.54
N ASP A 254 16.78 13.20 -6.75
CA ASP A 254 17.45 14.46 -7.04
C ASP A 254 16.71 15.32 -8.08
N ALA A 255 17.15 16.58 -8.17
CA ALA A 255 16.49 17.56 -9.01
C ALA A 255 16.63 17.24 -10.51
N SER A 256 17.72 16.60 -10.95
CA SER A 256 17.90 16.26 -12.36
C SER A 256 16.90 15.20 -12.82
N ALA A 257 16.70 14.15 -12.02
CA ALA A 257 15.69 13.13 -12.31
C ALA A 257 14.26 13.68 -12.26
N ALA A 258 14.01 14.61 -11.35
CA ALA A 258 12.68 15.16 -11.05
C ALA A 258 12.27 16.34 -11.94
N ALA A 259 13.23 16.97 -12.64
CA ALA A 259 13.04 18.23 -13.39
C ALA A 259 11.89 18.19 -14.40
N ILE A 260 11.72 17.08 -15.10
CA ILE A 260 10.66 16.92 -16.10
C ILE A 260 9.25 17.00 -15.51
N TYR A 261 9.11 16.81 -14.19
CA TYR A 261 7.83 16.92 -13.47
C TYR A 261 7.57 18.31 -12.88
N GLY A 262 8.57 19.25 -12.99
CA GLY A 262 8.43 20.64 -12.60
C GLY A 262 8.38 20.88 -11.09
N THR A 263 7.74 21.96 -10.69
CA THR A 263 7.68 22.43 -9.28
C THR A 263 7.05 21.43 -8.32
N ARG A 264 6.22 20.53 -8.80
CA ARG A 264 5.56 19.50 -7.97
C ARG A 264 6.53 18.43 -7.46
N ALA A 265 7.66 18.28 -8.12
CA ALA A 265 8.69 17.28 -7.83
C ALA A 265 9.80 17.78 -6.88
N THR A 266 9.62 18.91 -6.24
CA THR A 266 10.63 19.55 -5.34
C THR A 266 11.08 18.61 -4.22
N PHE A 267 10.21 17.73 -3.73
CA PHE A 267 10.48 16.77 -2.67
C PHE A 267 10.75 15.36 -3.19
N GLY A 268 11.12 15.23 -4.47
CA GLY A 268 11.33 13.97 -5.16
C GLY A 268 10.06 13.41 -5.81
N VAL A 269 10.23 12.29 -6.54
CA VAL A 269 9.13 11.63 -7.25
C VAL A 269 9.16 10.13 -6.99
N ILE A 270 8.00 9.56 -6.78
CA ILE A 270 7.79 8.10 -6.71
C ILE A 270 6.97 7.70 -7.92
N LEU A 271 7.55 6.90 -8.79
CA LEU A 271 6.89 6.33 -9.95
C LEU A 271 6.46 4.91 -9.60
N VAL A 272 5.18 4.63 -9.70
CA VAL A 272 4.60 3.32 -9.48
C VAL A 272 4.11 2.78 -10.81
N THR A 273 4.65 1.65 -11.24
CA THR A 273 4.21 0.92 -12.43
C THR A 273 3.40 -0.29 -12.00
N THR A 274 2.22 -0.46 -12.56
CA THR A 274 1.38 -1.61 -12.27
C THR A 274 1.65 -2.76 -13.24
N LYS A 275 1.35 -3.99 -12.80
CA LYS A 275 1.47 -5.19 -13.61
C LYS A 275 0.63 -5.09 -14.89
N SER A 276 1.15 -5.69 -15.94
CA SER A 276 0.48 -5.80 -17.24
C SER A 276 0.67 -7.21 -17.81
N GLY A 277 -0.18 -7.61 -18.75
CA GLY A 277 -0.02 -8.86 -19.47
C GLY A 277 1.11 -8.79 -20.50
N HIS A 278 1.67 -9.93 -20.85
CA HIS A 278 2.69 -10.06 -21.88
C HIS A 278 2.09 -10.69 -23.14
N TYR A 279 2.56 -10.23 -24.32
CA TYR A 279 2.16 -10.84 -25.58
C TYR A 279 2.69 -12.26 -25.69
N GLN A 280 1.99 -13.12 -26.44
CA GLN A 280 2.35 -14.53 -26.66
C GLN A 280 2.52 -15.35 -25.37
N GLN A 281 1.85 -14.95 -24.30
CA GLN A 281 1.84 -15.63 -23.02
C GLN A 281 0.54 -16.40 -22.83
N LYS A 282 0.65 -17.69 -22.47
CA LYS A 282 -0.51 -18.50 -22.03
C LYS A 282 -1.15 -17.87 -20.79
N ALA A 283 -2.44 -17.99 -20.66
CA ALA A 283 -3.15 -17.52 -19.49
C ALA A 283 -2.58 -18.14 -18.22
N LYS A 284 -2.20 -17.30 -17.25
CA LYS A 284 -1.70 -17.67 -15.93
C LYS A 284 -2.68 -17.10 -14.90
N VAL A 285 -3.20 -17.99 -14.05
CA VAL A 285 -4.08 -17.63 -12.93
C VAL A 285 -3.31 -17.76 -11.64
N ASN A 286 -3.36 -16.75 -10.79
CA ASN A 286 -2.77 -16.74 -9.46
C ASN A 286 -3.85 -16.45 -8.43
N TYR A 287 -3.77 -17.12 -7.31
CA TYR A 287 -4.54 -16.82 -6.11
C TYR A 287 -3.61 -16.91 -4.90
N SER A 288 -3.62 -15.87 -4.06
CA SER A 288 -2.95 -15.89 -2.77
C SER A 288 -3.93 -15.58 -1.65
N TYR A 289 -3.71 -16.20 -0.53
CA TYR A 289 -4.39 -15.94 0.73
C TYR A 289 -3.34 -15.74 1.81
N ASP A 290 -3.40 -14.59 2.47
CA ASP A 290 -2.49 -14.23 3.56
C ASP A 290 -3.31 -13.97 4.81
N ILE A 291 -2.89 -14.52 5.93
CA ILE A 291 -3.41 -14.22 7.25
C ILE A 291 -2.27 -13.74 8.15
N ALA A 292 -2.48 -12.62 8.81
CA ALA A 292 -1.57 -12.09 9.82
C ALA A 292 -2.30 -11.89 11.14
N PHE A 293 -1.56 -11.98 12.23
CA PHE A 293 -2.04 -11.65 13.57
C PHE A 293 -1.17 -10.52 14.09
N ASP A 294 -1.77 -9.35 14.19
CA ASP A 294 -1.10 -8.14 14.64
C ASP A 294 -1.16 -8.02 16.16
N GLN A 295 -0.07 -7.57 16.79
CA GLN A 295 0.04 -7.37 18.22
C GLN A 295 0.62 -5.98 18.51
N PRO A 296 0.07 -5.23 19.49
CA PRO A 296 0.72 -4.02 19.96
C PRO A 296 2.09 -4.36 20.59
N TYR A 297 3.15 -3.69 20.13
CA TYR A 297 4.52 -3.98 20.60
C TYR A 297 5.07 -2.98 21.61
N ALA A 298 4.42 -1.83 21.79
CA ALA A 298 4.91 -0.74 22.62
C ALA A 298 3.74 -0.04 23.34
N LEU A 299 3.07 -0.76 24.21
CA LEU A 299 2.14 -0.13 25.16
C LEU A 299 2.95 0.49 26.28
N PRO A 300 2.56 1.69 26.77
CA PRO A 300 3.21 2.29 27.92
C PRO A 300 3.04 1.44 29.19
N ASP A 301 4.13 1.24 29.92
CA ASP A 301 4.05 0.70 31.26
C ASP A 301 3.53 1.79 32.20
N ILE A 302 2.54 1.44 33.01
CA ILE A 302 1.96 2.31 34.02
C ILE A 302 2.32 1.74 35.39
N LEU A 303 2.74 2.62 36.29
CA LEU A 303 2.96 2.27 37.68
C LEU A 303 1.63 1.94 38.37
N ASP A 304 1.65 1.02 39.33
CA ASP A 304 0.51 0.74 40.17
C ASP A 304 -0.02 2.00 40.85
N SER A 305 -1.35 2.05 41.06
CA SER A 305 -2.05 3.19 41.61
C SER A 305 -1.47 3.66 42.96
N TYR A 306 -1.11 2.72 43.84
CA TYR A 306 -0.47 3.00 45.14
C TYR A 306 0.79 3.86 44.95
N TYR A 307 1.69 3.50 44.05
CA TYR A 307 2.95 4.21 43.86
C TYR A 307 2.75 5.58 43.22
N ILE A 308 1.79 5.71 42.30
CA ILE A 308 1.43 6.99 41.69
C ILE A 308 0.86 7.95 42.72
N TYR A 309 -0.14 7.49 43.49
CA TYR A 309 -0.77 8.28 44.53
C TYR A 309 0.25 8.71 45.60
N LYS A 310 1.06 7.75 46.10
CA LYS A 310 2.12 8.00 47.04
C LYS A 310 3.12 9.04 46.55
N ALA A 311 3.56 8.93 45.26
CA ALA A 311 4.49 9.92 44.65
C ALA A 311 3.85 11.32 44.57
N GLY A 312 2.56 11.41 44.33
CA GLY A 312 1.81 12.67 44.38
C GLY A 312 1.82 13.28 45.78
N MET A 313 1.53 12.47 46.78
CA MET A 313 1.57 12.90 48.20
C MET A 313 2.99 13.31 48.64
N ASP A 314 4.00 12.51 48.30
CA ASP A 314 5.42 12.82 48.59
C ASP A 314 5.83 14.18 47.96
N LYS A 315 5.36 14.47 46.74
CA LYS A 315 5.55 15.76 46.08
C LYS A 315 4.86 16.89 46.84
N ASP A 316 3.65 16.69 47.31
CA ASP A 316 2.89 17.69 48.04
C ASP A 316 3.50 17.97 49.40
N LEU A 317 3.98 16.95 50.14
CA LEU A 317 4.75 17.13 51.38
C LEU A 317 5.98 18.03 51.12
N TRP A 318 6.70 17.77 50.03
CA TRP A 318 7.88 18.55 49.68
C TRP A 318 7.51 19.99 49.24
N THR A 319 6.42 20.15 48.49
CA THR A 319 6.00 21.45 47.94
C THR A 319 5.42 22.34 49.04
N TYR A 320 4.59 21.80 49.91
CA TYR A 320 3.88 22.56 50.94
C TYR A 320 4.58 22.50 52.30
N GLN A 321 5.72 21.78 52.42
CA GLN A 321 6.53 21.65 53.61
C GLN A 321 5.70 21.11 54.81
N THR A 322 4.74 20.23 54.58
CA THR A 322 3.97 19.54 55.59
C THR A 322 4.78 18.36 56.14
N ALA A 323 4.66 18.08 57.42
CA ALA A 323 5.51 17.08 58.11
C ALA A 323 5.04 15.63 57.86
N GLU A 324 3.77 15.42 57.58
CA GLU A 324 3.14 14.08 57.44
C GLU A 324 1.98 14.10 56.47
N TYR A 325 1.63 12.92 55.95
CA TYR A 325 0.37 12.72 55.20
C TYR A 325 -0.82 12.99 56.11
N SER A 326 -1.89 13.50 55.51
CA SER A 326 -3.17 13.60 56.23
C SER A 326 -3.67 12.20 56.67
N GLN A 327 -4.58 12.14 57.65
CA GLN A 327 -5.21 10.86 58.03
C GLN A 327 -5.95 10.25 56.85
N ASP A 328 -6.58 11.08 56.03
CA ASP A 328 -7.30 10.73 54.84
C ASP A 328 -6.40 10.06 53.76
N ASP A 329 -5.21 10.62 53.54
CA ASP A 329 -4.25 10.06 52.58
C ASP A 329 -3.69 8.73 53.05
N LYS A 330 -3.47 8.57 54.35
CA LYS A 330 -3.05 7.30 54.92
C LYS A 330 -4.11 6.22 54.70
N GLU A 331 -5.38 6.53 54.96
CA GLU A 331 -6.49 5.61 54.74
C GLU A 331 -6.62 5.19 53.28
N ILE A 332 -6.49 6.13 52.35
CA ILE A 332 -6.51 5.85 50.90
C ILE A 332 -5.34 4.93 50.51
N LEU A 333 -4.12 5.21 50.96
CA LEU A 333 -2.94 4.39 50.68
C LEU A 333 -3.08 2.98 51.25
N ASP A 334 -3.66 2.81 52.47
CA ASP A 334 -3.89 1.50 53.08
C ASP A 334 -4.89 0.67 52.26
N HIS A 335 -5.98 1.27 51.79
CA HIS A 335 -6.97 0.62 50.94
C HIS A 335 -6.38 0.29 49.54
N MET A 336 -5.60 1.19 48.94
CA MET A 336 -4.91 0.92 47.69
C MET A 336 -3.93 -0.25 47.80
N TRP A 337 -3.15 -0.28 48.89
CA TRP A 337 -2.23 -1.37 49.16
C TRP A 337 -2.95 -2.70 49.34
N ALA A 338 -4.02 -2.73 50.13
CA ALA A 338 -4.84 -3.93 50.37
C ALA A 338 -5.43 -4.45 49.07
N TYR A 339 -6.00 -3.56 48.25
CA TYR A 339 -6.56 -3.94 46.93
C TYR A 339 -5.49 -4.48 46.00
N MET A 340 -4.31 -3.84 45.90
CA MET A 340 -3.21 -4.27 45.06
C MET A 340 -2.69 -5.65 45.45
N GLN A 341 -2.63 -5.98 46.77
CA GLN A 341 -2.18 -7.29 47.26
C GLN A 341 -3.21 -8.40 47.03
N ASP A 342 -4.50 -8.12 47.22
CA ASP A 342 -5.56 -9.09 47.07
C ASP A 342 -6.86 -8.46 46.50
N PRO A 343 -6.90 -8.27 45.15
CA PRO A 343 -8.03 -7.61 44.49
C PRO A 343 -9.32 -8.47 44.51
N LYS A 344 -9.23 -9.76 44.87
CA LYS A 344 -10.41 -10.64 44.95
C LYS A 344 -11.19 -10.44 46.24
N ASN A 345 -10.52 -10.14 47.36
CA ASN A 345 -11.12 -9.99 48.66
C ASN A 345 -11.28 -8.54 49.12
N ASN A 346 -10.65 -7.59 48.41
CA ASN A 346 -10.78 -6.16 48.66
C ASN A 346 -11.61 -5.50 47.56
N LYS A 347 -12.43 -4.52 47.93
CA LYS A 347 -13.18 -3.74 46.95
C LYS A 347 -12.29 -2.68 46.33
N PRO A 348 -12.48 -2.31 45.01
CA PRO A 348 -11.73 -1.23 44.35
C PRO A 348 -12.17 0.17 44.81
N TYR A 349 -12.98 0.26 45.85
CA TYR A 349 -13.48 1.50 46.41
C TYR A 349 -13.85 1.33 47.90
N PHE A 350 -13.95 2.45 48.61
CA PHE A 350 -14.58 2.52 49.92
C PHE A 350 -15.39 3.81 50.04
N MET A 351 -16.28 3.87 51.06
CA MET A 351 -17.14 5.03 51.23
C MET A 351 -16.51 6.02 52.22
N ARG A 352 -16.49 7.30 51.84
CA ARG A 352 -16.15 8.44 52.72
C ARG A 352 -17.36 9.34 52.82
N GLY A 353 -18.18 9.12 53.85
CA GLY A 353 -19.51 9.70 53.93
C GLY A 353 -20.38 9.27 52.76
N ASP A 354 -20.90 10.23 51.99
CA ASP A 354 -21.69 9.96 50.79
C ASP A 354 -20.85 9.90 49.49
N ALA A 355 -19.54 10.01 49.59
CA ALA A 355 -18.64 9.95 48.42
C ALA A 355 -17.97 8.60 48.30
N ILE A 356 -17.76 8.16 47.04
CA ILE A 356 -16.97 6.99 46.68
C ILE A 356 -15.52 7.42 46.54
N GLN A 357 -14.62 6.78 47.29
CA GLN A 357 -13.19 6.88 47.07
C GLN A 357 -12.72 5.65 46.31
N TRP A 358 -12.23 5.86 45.10
CA TRP A 358 -11.68 4.81 44.25
C TRP A 358 -10.25 4.46 44.67
N VAL A 359 -9.95 3.15 44.75
CA VAL A 359 -8.64 2.59 45.13
C VAL A 359 -8.27 1.40 44.27
N GLY A 360 -8.81 1.34 43.07
CA GLY A 360 -8.51 0.31 42.08
C GLY A 360 -7.04 0.39 41.58
N ASN A 361 -6.65 -0.60 40.80
CA ASN A 361 -5.34 -0.66 40.19
C ASN A 361 -5.49 -1.32 38.80
N THR A 362 -5.73 -0.53 37.77
CA THR A 362 -6.01 -1.04 36.42
C THR A 362 -5.15 -0.30 35.40
N ASN A 363 -4.51 -1.07 34.52
CA ASN A 363 -3.78 -0.50 33.40
C ASN A 363 -4.78 -0.18 32.26
N PRO A 364 -5.04 1.11 31.95
CA PRO A 364 -5.99 1.48 30.92
C PRO A 364 -5.64 0.96 29.53
N TYR A 365 -4.38 0.77 29.23
CA TYR A 365 -3.97 0.30 27.91
C TYR A 365 -4.27 -1.18 27.70
N GLU A 366 -4.18 -2.02 28.75
CA GLU A 366 -4.51 -3.44 28.68
C GLU A 366 -6.01 -3.67 28.47
N GLU A 367 -6.85 -2.77 29.01
CA GLU A 367 -8.30 -2.84 28.84
C GLU A 367 -8.78 -2.27 27.50
N LEU A 368 -8.03 -1.32 26.93
CA LEU A 368 -8.40 -0.66 25.68
C LEU A 368 -8.01 -1.49 24.45
N VAL A 369 -7.01 -2.37 24.56
CA VAL A 369 -6.33 -2.94 23.41
C VAL A 369 -6.39 -4.46 23.42
N LYS A 370 -6.73 -5.04 22.28
CA LYS A 370 -6.63 -6.48 22.05
C LYS A 370 -5.18 -6.93 22.01
N ASN A 371 -4.91 -8.12 22.57
CA ASN A 371 -3.59 -8.72 22.48
C ASN A 371 -3.24 -9.14 21.03
N TRP A 372 -4.22 -9.58 20.25
CA TRP A 372 -4.06 -10.04 18.88
C TRP A 372 -5.26 -9.66 18.03
N THR A 373 -4.99 -9.16 16.83
CA THR A 373 -6.01 -8.82 15.85
C THR A 373 -5.71 -9.50 14.51
N PRO A 374 -6.70 -10.13 13.87
CA PRO A 374 -6.49 -10.78 12.58
C PRO A 374 -6.56 -9.79 11.42
N THR A 375 -5.67 -9.98 10.46
CA THR A 375 -5.73 -9.36 9.14
C THR A 375 -5.78 -10.45 8.09
N GLN A 376 -6.77 -10.43 7.21
CA GLN A 376 -6.94 -11.38 6.12
C GLN A 376 -6.85 -10.69 4.78
N LYS A 377 -6.14 -11.28 3.82
CA LYS A 377 -6.03 -10.79 2.45
C LYS A 377 -6.28 -11.91 1.45
N HIS A 378 -7.06 -11.60 0.43
CA HIS A 378 -7.30 -12.47 -0.70
C HIS A 378 -6.93 -11.74 -1.98
N ASN A 379 -6.06 -12.31 -2.79
CA ASN A 379 -5.68 -11.75 -4.06
C ASN A 379 -5.89 -12.78 -5.16
N PHE A 380 -6.59 -12.38 -6.20
CA PHE A 380 -6.79 -13.16 -7.40
C PHE A 380 -6.30 -12.38 -8.59
N SER A 381 -5.54 -13.02 -9.48
CA SER A 381 -5.17 -12.37 -10.74
C SER A 381 -5.13 -13.37 -11.91
N ILE A 382 -5.39 -12.85 -13.09
CA ILE A 382 -5.25 -13.55 -14.36
C ILE A 382 -4.50 -12.65 -15.34
N GLN A 383 -3.47 -13.20 -15.96
CA GLN A 383 -2.71 -12.50 -17.00
C GLN A 383 -2.44 -13.42 -18.18
N GLY A 384 -2.30 -12.81 -19.37
CA GLY A 384 -2.00 -13.55 -20.58
C GLY A 384 -2.01 -12.68 -21.81
N GLY A 385 -1.83 -13.28 -22.98
CA GLY A 385 -1.94 -12.55 -24.23
C GLY A 385 -1.65 -13.40 -25.45
N GLY A 386 -2.27 -13.01 -26.56
CA GLY A 386 -1.95 -13.49 -27.90
C GLY A 386 -0.92 -12.60 -28.60
N ASP A 387 -0.88 -12.66 -29.93
CA ASP A 387 0.09 -11.88 -30.72
C ASP A 387 -0.15 -10.37 -30.69
N ARG A 388 -1.42 -9.97 -30.54
CA ARG A 388 -1.83 -8.55 -30.65
C ARG A 388 -2.45 -7.96 -29.40
N ILE A 389 -2.89 -8.79 -28.47
CA ILE A 389 -3.57 -8.33 -27.25
C ILE A 389 -2.91 -8.99 -26.06
N SER A 390 -2.62 -8.22 -25.02
CA SER A 390 -2.22 -8.72 -23.72
C SER A 390 -3.10 -8.12 -22.64
N TYR A 391 -3.34 -8.87 -21.56
CA TYR A 391 -4.23 -8.47 -20.48
C TYR A 391 -3.70 -8.90 -19.12
N TYR A 392 -4.03 -8.09 -18.13
CA TYR A 392 -3.90 -8.38 -16.70
C TYR A 392 -5.19 -7.94 -16.01
N ILE A 393 -5.76 -8.79 -15.16
CA ILE A 393 -6.94 -8.49 -14.35
C ILE A 393 -6.67 -9.00 -12.96
N SER A 394 -6.97 -8.19 -11.94
CA SER A 394 -6.83 -8.58 -10.55
C SER A 394 -8.02 -8.13 -9.70
N LEU A 395 -8.24 -8.88 -8.61
CA LEU A 395 -9.20 -8.59 -7.55
C LEU A 395 -8.48 -8.79 -6.22
N GLY A 396 -8.57 -7.82 -5.34
CA GLY A 396 -8.01 -7.86 -3.99
C GLY A 396 -9.06 -7.56 -2.94
N LEU A 397 -9.01 -8.28 -1.83
CA LEU A 397 -9.79 -8.03 -0.62
C LEU A 397 -8.83 -8.02 0.56
N GLN A 398 -8.94 -7.02 1.42
CA GLN A 398 -8.33 -6.99 2.74
C GLN A 398 -9.42 -6.73 3.79
N ASP A 399 -9.44 -7.55 4.82
CA ASP A 399 -10.28 -7.40 6.01
C ASP A 399 -9.37 -7.40 7.22
N GLN A 400 -9.31 -6.29 7.95
CA GLN A 400 -8.43 -6.08 9.10
C GLN A 400 -9.25 -5.60 10.27
N GLU A 401 -9.19 -6.35 11.37
CA GLU A 401 -9.68 -5.86 12.65
C GLU A 401 -8.66 -4.89 13.26
N GLY A 402 -9.17 -3.82 13.84
CA GLY A 402 -8.35 -2.90 14.62
C GLY A 402 -8.14 -3.36 16.06
N MET A 403 -7.38 -2.56 16.80
CA MET A 403 -6.86 -2.95 18.11
C MET A 403 -7.81 -2.72 19.28
N TYR A 404 -8.93 -2.00 19.12
CA TYR A 404 -9.81 -1.72 20.26
C TYR A 404 -10.53 -2.97 20.74
N GLU A 405 -10.40 -3.29 22.05
CA GLU A 405 -11.11 -4.40 22.69
C GLU A 405 -12.63 -4.16 22.70
N ILE A 406 -13.03 -2.91 22.92
CA ILE A 406 -14.43 -2.51 23.01
C ILE A 406 -14.84 -1.81 21.71
N ARG A 407 -15.95 -2.28 21.09
CA ARG A 407 -16.50 -1.73 19.85
C ARG A 407 -15.43 -1.65 18.75
N THR A 408 -14.75 -2.76 18.56
CA THR A 408 -13.64 -2.95 17.60
C THR A 408 -13.79 -2.10 16.34
N ASP A 409 -12.71 -1.49 15.93
CA ASP A 409 -12.60 -0.84 14.65
C ASP A 409 -12.36 -1.87 13.52
N GLU A 410 -12.91 -1.62 12.35
CA GLU A 410 -12.81 -2.49 11.18
C GLU A 410 -12.33 -1.68 9.97
N TYR A 411 -11.35 -2.23 9.27
CA TYR A 411 -10.84 -1.68 8.01
C TYR A 411 -11.03 -2.70 6.89
N LYS A 412 -11.76 -2.32 5.84
CA LYS A 412 -12.00 -3.15 4.67
C LYS A 412 -11.53 -2.44 3.41
N ARG A 413 -10.77 -3.14 2.58
CA ARG A 413 -10.30 -2.62 1.30
C ARG A 413 -10.62 -3.61 0.18
N TYR A 414 -11.22 -3.09 -0.88
CA TYR A 414 -11.53 -3.81 -2.10
C TYR A 414 -10.79 -3.15 -3.24
N ASN A 415 -10.04 -3.94 -4.01
CA ASN A 415 -9.30 -3.49 -5.17
C ASN A 415 -9.73 -4.30 -6.39
N ALA A 416 -9.94 -3.64 -7.51
CA ALA A 416 -10.12 -4.27 -8.81
C ALA A 416 -9.26 -3.53 -9.83
N MET A 417 -8.50 -4.25 -10.63
CA MET A 417 -7.64 -3.66 -11.64
C MET A 417 -7.74 -4.44 -12.95
N MET A 418 -7.70 -3.71 -14.05
CA MET A 418 -7.61 -4.25 -15.41
C MET A 418 -6.57 -3.46 -16.20
N SER A 419 -5.67 -4.15 -16.89
CA SER A 419 -4.74 -3.58 -17.87
C SER A 419 -4.87 -4.35 -19.18
N LEU A 420 -5.10 -3.65 -20.26
CA LEU A 420 -5.24 -4.18 -21.62
C LEU A 420 -4.29 -3.43 -22.54
N ASN A 421 -3.46 -4.15 -23.29
CA ASN A 421 -2.63 -3.57 -24.35
C ASN A 421 -2.97 -4.24 -25.68
N ALA A 422 -3.22 -3.44 -26.72
CA ALA A 422 -3.61 -3.92 -28.03
C ALA A 422 -2.74 -3.27 -29.13
N LYS A 423 -2.13 -4.12 -29.98
CA LYS A 423 -1.45 -3.71 -31.22
C LYS A 423 -2.49 -3.72 -32.35
N ILE A 424 -3.08 -2.57 -32.64
CA ILE A 424 -4.12 -2.42 -33.65
C ILE A 424 -3.52 -2.61 -35.05
N THR A 425 -2.39 -1.93 -35.29
CA THR A 425 -1.58 -2.07 -36.50
C THR A 425 -0.08 -2.12 -36.11
N ASN A 426 0.80 -2.23 -37.07
CA ASN A 426 2.24 -2.18 -36.81
C ASN A 426 2.76 -0.79 -36.41
N TRP A 427 2.00 0.26 -36.67
CA TRP A 427 2.32 1.64 -36.36
C TRP A 427 1.42 2.25 -35.26
N PHE A 428 0.35 1.56 -34.83
CA PHE A 428 -0.56 2.04 -33.81
C PHE A 428 -0.87 0.97 -32.77
N SER A 429 -0.62 1.29 -31.53
CA SER A 429 -1.02 0.49 -30.35
C SER A 429 -1.76 1.36 -29.33
N VAL A 430 -2.55 0.75 -28.51
CA VAL A 430 -3.31 1.41 -27.44
C VAL A 430 -3.25 0.57 -26.17
N GLY A 431 -2.93 1.22 -25.06
CA GLY A 431 -3.09 0.72 -23.71
C GLY A 431 -4.38 1.27 -23.09
N ALA A 432 -5.06 0.48 -22.28
CA ALA A 432 -6.17 0.91 -21.45
C ALA A 432 -6.01 0.30 -20.06
N LYS A 433 -6.10 1.14 -19.02
CA LYS A 433 -6.05 0.69 -17.63
C LYS A 433 -7.26 1.23 -16.88
N ALA A 434 -7.81 0.39 -16.02
CA ALA A 434 -8.87 0.75 -15.09
C ALA A 434 -8.51 0.19 -13.72
N SER A 435 -8.55 1.02 -12.68
CA SER A 435 -8.46 0.56 -11.31
C SER A 435 -9.63 1.14 -10.50
N TYR A 436 -10.18 0.35 -9.61
CA TYR A 436 -11.23 0.76 -8.70
C TYR A 436 -10.89 0.31 -7.29
N ASN A 437 -10.77 1.27 -6.39
CA ASN A 437 -10.42 1.04 -5.00
C ASN A 437 -11.54 1.55 -4.10
N VAL A 438 -11.96 0.74 -3.15
CA VAL A 438 -12.90 1.09 -2.10
C VAL A 438 -12.25 0.80 -0.76
N VAL A 439 -12.27 1.79 0.12
CA VAL A 439 -11.84 1.65 1.51
C VAL A 439 -13.02 2.02 2.39
N GLU A 440 -13.36 1.14 3.31
CA GLU A 440 -14.36 1.34 4.34
C GLU A 440 -13.69 1.19 5.69
N TYR A 441 -13.91 2.16 6.56
CA TYR A 441 -13.41 2.15 7.92
C TYR A 441 -14.54 2.52 8.87
N ASP A 442 -14.73 1.70 9.87
CA ASP A 442 -15.73 1.89 10.91
C ASP A 442 -15.05 1.77 12.28
N ALA A 443 -15.01 2.85 13.04
CA ALA A 443 -14.33 2.91 14.32
C ALA A 443 -15.19 3.59 15.39
N PRO A 444 -14.94 3.33 16.67
CA PRO A 444 -15.55 4.13 17.74
C PRO A 444 -15.11 5.59 17.62
N THR A 445 -15.99 6.51 17.97
CA THR A 445 -15.66 7.93 18.05
C THR A 445 -14.69 8.14 19.20
N GLN A 446 -13.49 8.64 18.92
CA GLN A 446 -12.39 8.72 19.88
C GLN A 446 -12.26 10.08 20.57
N GLN A 447 -13.05 11.07 20.19
CA GLN A 447 -12.92 12.43 20.69
C GLN A 447 -14.05 12.81 21.62
N THR A 448 -13.68 13.33 22.78
CA THR A 448 -14.53 14.05 23.68
C THR A 448 -13.75 15.23 24.23
N ASP A 449 -14.33 16.41 24.26
CA ASP A 449 -13.73 17.66 24.79
C ASP A 449 -12.32 17.97 24.26
N GLY A 450 -12.02 17.57 23.02
CA GLY A 450 -10.73 17.84 22.38
C GLY A 450 -9.62 16.83 22.70
N MET A 451 -9.84 15.84 23.56
CA MET A 451 -8.90 14.78 23.83
C MET A 451 -9.33 13.48 23.13
N ASN A 452 -8.37 12.77 22.55
CA ASN A 452 -8.60 11.41 22.07
C ASN A 452 -8.45 10.40 23.21
N VAL A 453 -8.98 9.19 23.02
CA VAL A 453 -8.96 8.11 24.02
C VAL A 453 -7.55 7.78 24.54
N TRP A 454 -6.53 7.90 23.70
CA TRP A 454 -5.13 7.65 24.06
C TRP A 454 -4.55 8.75 24.95
N SER A 455 -4.83 10.01 24.61
CA SER A 455 -4.43 11.16 25.45
C SER A 455 -5.11 11.11 26.80
N TYR A 456 -6.35 10.63 26.83
CA TYR A 456 -7.09 10.46 28.06
C TYR A 456 -6.52 9.31 28.90
N ALA A 457 -6.22 8.16 28.29
CA ALA A 457 -5.59 7.03 28.97
C ALA A 457 -4.23 7.40 29.58
N LYS A 458 -3.45 8.26 28.87
CA LYS A 458 -2.16 8.76 29.36
C LYS A 458 -2.30 9.64 30.61
N SER A 459 -3.40 10.37 30.75
CA SER A 459 -3.64 11.30 31.85
C SER A 459 -4.49 10.69 32.97
N TYR A 460 -4.90 9.44 32.80
CA TYR A 460 -5.83 8.79 33.69
C TYR A 460 -5.11 8.18 34.88
N TYR A 461 -5.73 8.27 36.06
CA TYR A 461 -5.19 7.70 37.28
C TYR A 461 -5.62 6.24 37.43
N PRO A 462 -4.70 5.29 37.65
CA PRO A 462 -5.00 3.87 37.70
C PRO A 462 -5.93 3.43 38.83
N GLU A 463 -6.07 4.25 39.87
CA GLU A 463 -7.01 4.00 40.98
C GLU A 463 -8.48 4.11 40.56
N ASN A 464 -8.76 4.86 39.50
CA ASN A 464 -10.09 4.95 38.96
C ASN A 464 -10.40 3.69 38.15
N PHE A 465 -11.34 2.93 38.59
CA PHE A 465 -11.65 1.63 37.99
C PHE A 465 -12.17 1.77 36.56
N ILE A 466 -11.57 1.06 35.60
CA ILE A 466 -11.89 1.20 34.19
C ILE A 466 -13.11 0.38 33.79
N TYR A 467 -13.22 -0.84 34.29
CA TYR A 467 -14.36 -1.70 34.07
C TYR A 467 -15.28 -1.63 35.30
N GLN A 468 -16.49 -1.14 35.06
CA GLN A 468 -17.56 -1.13 36.01
C GLN A 468 -17.27 -1.93 37.28
N PRO A 469 -17.20 -1.36 38.42
CA PRO A 469 -17.80 -2.04 39.49
C PRO A 469 -19.29 -1.96 39.16
N VAL A 470 -19.90 -3.06 38.76
CA VAL A 470 -21.28 -3.24 39.07
C VAL A 470 -21.28 -3.08 40.59
N LEU A 471 -21.69 -1.93 41.07
CA LEU A 471 -21.94 -1.71 42.47
C LEU A 471 -23.20 -2.56 42.76
N THR A 472 -23.01 -3.88 42.78
CA THR A 472 -24.08 -4.86 43.03
C THR A 472 -24.24 -5.02 44.53
N GLY A 473 -24.80 -4.03 45.15
CA GLY A 473 -25.37 -4.19 46.47
C GLY A 473 -26.89 -4.09 46.40
N PRO A 474 -27.63 -4.63 47.35
CA PRO A 474 -29.09 -4.43 47.44
C PRO A 474 -29.47 -2.96 47.54
N ASP A 475 -28.51 -2.10 47.82
CA ASP A 475 -28.63 -0.64 47.97
C ASP A 475 -27.92 0.13 46.88
N ASP A 476 -27.55 -0.52 45.72
CA ASP A 476 -26.92 0.17 44.60
C ASP A 476 -27.97 0.95 43.78
N PRO A 477 -28.03 2.28 43.92
CA PRO A 477 -29.04 3.07 43.21
C PRO A 477 -28.74 3.26 41.71
N LEU A 478 -27.55 2.82 41.23
CA LEU A 478 -27.07 3.07 39.88
C LEU A 478 -26.41 1.84 39.23
N PRO A 479 -27.14 0.70 39.13
CA PRO A 479 -26.61 -0.46 38.46
C PRO A 479 -26.35 -0.13 37.01
N ASN A 480 -25.12 -0.40 36.51
CA ASN A 480 -24.69 -0.28 35.10
C ASN A 480 -24.33 1.12 34.57
N HIS A 481 -24.06 2.10 35.40
CA HIS A 481 -23.49 3.34 34.91
C HIS A 481 -21.95 3.28 34.88
N PRO A 482 -21.31 3.53 33.72
CA PRO A 482 -19.86 3.53 33.62
C PRO A 482 -19.27 4.70 34.42
N THR A 483 -18.21 4.43 35.17
CA THR A 483 -17.38 5.49 35.74
C THR A 483 -16.70 6.27 34.59
N GLU A 484 -16.34 7.52 34.85
CA GLU A 484 -15.55 8.29 33.88
C GLU A 484 -14.18 7.67 33.69
N ASN A 485 -13.93 7.08 32.54
CA ASN A 485 -12.66 6.45 32.22
C ASN A 485 -12.50 6.27 30.69
N PRO A 486 -11.30 6.01 30.18
CA PRO A 486 -11.06 5.86 28.74
C PRO A 486 -11.91 4.78 28.07
N VAL A 487 -12.25 3.71 28.80
CA VAL A 487 -13.06 2.60 28.30
C VAL A 487 -14.51 2.99 28.14
N SER A 488 -15.06 3.76 29.09
CA SER A 488 -16.44 4.24 29.02
C SER A 488 -16.71 5.10 27.79
N TYR A 489 -15.68 5.82 27.32
CA TYR A 489 -15.77 6.58 26.06
C TYR A 489 -15.96 5.70 24.83
N LEU A 490 -15.25 4.60 24.77
CA LEU A 490 -15.40 3.65 23.67
C LEU A 490 -16.75 2.94 23.77
N TYR A 491 -17.16 2.58 24.99
CA TYR A 491 -18.39 1.83 25.23
C TYR A 491 -19.66 2.64 24.91
N ALA A 492 -19.75 3.85 25.42
CA ALA A 492 -20.91 4.73 25.27
C ALA A 492 -20.78 5.67 24.06
N GLY A 493 -19.58 5.79 23.48
CA GLY A 493 -19.30 6.65 22.32
C GLY A 493 -20.02 6.21 21.04
N GLY A 494 -20.09 7.12 20.08
CA GLY A 494 -20.66 6.88 18.77
C GLY A 494 -19.73 6.10 17.84
N ARG A 495 -20.06 6.13 16.56
CA ARG A 495 -19.26 5.54 15.48
C ARG A 495 -18.77 6.63 14.52
N ASN A 496 -17.59 6.42 13.97
CA ASN A 496 -17.02 7.19 12.87
C ASN A 496 -16.84 6.27 11.69
N LYS A 497 -17.76 6.36 10.73
CA LYS A 497 -17.75 5.56 9.50
C LYS A 497 -17.24 6.39 8.35
N THR A 498 -16.22 5.91 7.65
CA THR A 498 -15.72 6.52 6.44
C THR A 498 -15.77 5.56 5.28
N SER A 499 -16.08 6.06 4.09
CA SER A 499 -16.01 5.31 2.85
C SER A 499 -15.34 6.17 1.78
N ARG A 500 -14.28 5.66 1.18
CA ARG A 500 -13.58 6.30 0.08
C ARG A 500 -13.61 5.40 -1.14
N ARG A 501 -14.09 5.92 -2.25
CA ARG A 501 -14.20 5.22 -3.52
C ARG A 501 -13.45 6.00 -4.57
N LYS A 502 -12.42 5.39 -5.15
CA LYS A 502 -11.59 5.99 -6.19
C LYS A 502 -11.53 5.10 -7.41
N MET A 503 -11.75 5.68 -8.57
CA MET A 503 -11.53 5.02 -9.85
C MET A 503 -10.45 5.78 -10.62
N ILE A 504 -9.57 5.05 -11.31
CA ILE A 504 -8.61 5.61 -12.26
C ILE A 504 -8.86 4.92 -13.58
N LEU A 505 -9.22 5.70 -14.58
CA LEU A 505 -9.35 5.25 -15.96
C LEU A 505 -8.28 5.92 -16.79
N SER A 506 -7.51 5.17 -17.56
CA SER A 506 -6.50 5.72 -18.47
C SER A 506 -6.51 5.03 -19.82
N ILE A 507 -6.22 5.81 -20.86
CA ILE A 507 -6.06 5.35 -22.24
C ILE A 507 -4.76 5.94 -22.75
N SER A 508 -3.87 5.09 -23.26
CA SER A 508 -2.53 5.44 -23.71
C SER A 508 -2.30 5.01 -25.16
N PRO A 509 -2.67 5.83 -26.16
CA PRO A 509 -2.34 5.58 -27.55
C PRO A 509 -0.85 5.82 -27.83
N GLU A 510 -0.23 4.95 -28.64
CA GLU A 510 1.14 5.07 -29.11
C GLU A 510 1.16 4.93 -30.65
N PHE A 511 1.74 5.91 -31.33
CA PHE A 511 1.96 5.95 -32.79
C PHE A 511 3.45 5.81 -33.08
N THR A 512 3.86 4.76 -33.76
CA THR A 512 5.22 4.56 -34.24
C THR A 512 5.34 5.21 -35.61
N ILE A 513 5.94 6.41 -35.66
CA ILE A 513 6.13 7.18 -36.91
C ILE A 513 7.32 6.66 -37.70
N LEU A 514 8.44 6.47 -37.01
CA LEU A 514 9.62 5.82 -37.53
C LEU A 514 10.03 4.68 -36.61
N PRO A 515 10.02 3.42 -37.05
CA PRO A 515 10.36 2.27 -36.23
C PRO A 515 11.68 2.45 -35.49
N LYS A 516 11.67 2.26 -34.16
CA LYS A 516 12.82 2.42 -33.25
C LYS A 516 13.35 3.84 -33.07
N ILE A 517 12.90 4.83 -33.88
CA ILE A 517 13.46 6.19 -33.91
C ILE A 517 12.48 7.20 -33.30
N LEU A 518 11.24 7.25 -33.79
CA LEU A 518 10.27 8.29 -33.42
C LEU A 518 8.91 7.70 -33.12
N LYS A 519 8.44 7.96 -31.93
CA LYS A 519 7.09 7.63 -31.46
C LYS A 519 6.37 8.88 -30.98
N ILE A 520 5.06 8.93 -31.19
CA ILE A 520 4.18 9.91 -30.56
C ILE A 520 3.30 9.13 -29.59
N LYS A 521 3.32 9.54 -28.33
CA LYS A 521 2.57 8.91 -27.25
C LYS A 521 1.59 9.90 -26.64
N GLY A 522 0.46 9.41 -26.22
CA GLY A 522 -0.53 10.18 -25.48
C GLY A 522 -1.01 9.41 -24.27
N ASP A 523 -1.38 10.12 -23.22
CA ASP A 523 -2.02 9.56 -22.04
C ASP A 523 -3.20 10.46 -21.64
N PHE A 524 -4.37 9.90 -21.58
CA PHE A 524 -5.55 10.54 -21.05
C PHE A 524 -6.02 9.78 -19.82
N SER A 525 -6.25 10.47 -18.71
CA SER A 525 -6.81 9.85 -17.50
C SER A 525 -7.96 10.65 -16.94
N PHE A 526 -8.90 9.91 -16.34
CA PHE A 526 -10.01 10.43 -15.55
C PHE A 526 -10.05 9.73 -14.20
N THR A 527 -10.03 10.51 -13.13
CA THR A 527 -9.92 10.01 -11.76
C THR A 527 -11.02 10.64 -10.89
N PRO A 528 -12.22 10.05 -10.84
CA PRO A 528 -13.23 10.42 -9.87
C PRO A 528 -12.93 9.80 -8.50
N THR A 529 -13.05 10.60 -7.46
CA THR A 529 -12.89 10.20 -6.06
C THR A 529 -14.08 10.70 -5.26
N ASN A 530 -14.77 9.79 -4.56
CA ASN A 530 -15.86 10.10 -3.66
C ASN A 530 -15.49 9.68 -2.24
N TYR A 531 -15.70 10.58 -1.30
CA TYR A 531 -15.48 10.33 0.11
C TYR A 531 -16.73 10.67 0.89
N SER A 532 -17.09 9.81 1.84
CA SER A 532 -18.14 10.08 2.81
C SER A 532 -17.64 9.78 4.22
N GLN A 533 -18.08 10.60 5.17
CA GLN A 533 -17.86 10.38 6.59
C GLN A 533 -19.17 10.61 7.33
N GLU A 534 -19.48 9.70 8.24
CA GLU A 534 -20.62 9.76 9.14
C GLU A 534 -20.11 9.55 10.56
N LYS A 535 -20.38 10.52 11.45
CA LYS A 535 -20.04 10.42 12.86
C LYS A 535 -21.27 10.57 13.72
N THR A 536 -21.36 9.74 14.73
CA THR A 536 -22.38 9.85 15.79
C THR A 536 -21.69 10.14 17.12
N HIS A 537 -22.29 10.97 17.93
CA HIS A 537 -21.89 11.30 19.29
C HIS A 537 -23.13 11.27 20.17
N PRO A 538 -23.48 10.08 20.72
CA PRO A 538 -24.63 9.96 21.62
C PRO A 538 -24.37 10.71 22.92
N ALA A 539 -25.45 11.22 23.52
CA ALA A 539 -25.40 11.77 24.87
C ALA A 539 -24.93 10.70 25.85
N GLN A 540 -24.06 11.07 26.75
CA GLN A 540 -23.46 10.15 27.72
C GLN A 540 -23.76 10.61 29.15
N SER A 541 -24.33 9.70 29.94
CA SER A 541 -24.49 9.85 31.37
C SER A 541 -23.38 9.09 32.07
N ARG A 542 -22.87 9.62 33.18
CA ARG A 542 -21.84 8.98 33.98
C ARG A 542 -22.09 9.14 35.46
N VAL A 543 -21.55 8.20 36.22
CA VAL A 543 -21.48 8.32 37.68
C VAL A 543 -20.20 9.05 38.06
N PHE A 544 -20.33 10.09 38.81
CA PHE A 544 -19.20 10.78 39.41
C PHE A 544 -19.03 10.28 40.88
N ASN A 545 -18.10 10.82 41.63
CA ASN A 545 -17.71 10.40 42.99
C ASN A 545 -18.85 10.44 44.07
N SER A 546 -20.12 10.37 43.67
CA SER A 546 -21.27 10.41 44.55
C SER A 546 -22.33 9.41 44.08
N TRP A 547 -22.94 8.70 45.04
CA TRP A 547 -24.04 7.76 44.78
C TRP A 547 -25.30 8.41 44.20
N THR A 548 -25.42 9.72 44.37
CA THR A 548 -26.65 10.45 44.09
C THR A 548 -26.65 11.34 42.87
N ALA A 549 -25.48 11.53 42.23
CA ALA A 549 -25.35 12.47 41.10
C ALA A 549 -24.95 11.76 39.82
N LEU A 550 -25.90 11.60 38.92
CA LEU A 550 -25.65 11.42 37.49
C LEU A 550 -25.36 12.78 36.91
N GLU A 551 -24.12 13.07 36.59
CA GLU A 551 -23.77 14.28 35.87
C GLU A 551 -23.55 13.95 34.38
N ASN A 552 -24.30 14.62 33.50
CA ASN A 552 -24.05 14.65 32.09
C ASN A 552 -22.91 15.66 31.81
N ARG A 553 -21.66 15.22 31.82
CA ARG A 553 -20.51 16.13 31.61
C ARG A 553 -19.96 16.15 30.19
N TRP A 554 -20.14 15.09 29.42
CA TRP A 554 -19.40 14.89 28.19
C TRP A 554 -20.15 15.25 26.92
N ALA A 555 -21.36 14.76 26.83
CA ALA A 555 -22.30 15.11 25.78
C ALA A 555 -23.68 15.19 26.44
N THR A 556 -24.15 16.40 26.61
CA THR A 556 -25.53 16.62 27.11
C THR A 556 -26.55 16.36 26.01
N THR A 557 -26.06 16.22 24.76
CA THR A 557 -26.89 16.09 23.56
C THR A 557 -26.35 15.00 22.64
N ASN A 558 -27.25 14.37 21.91
CA ASN A 558 -26.86 13.50 20.79
C ASN A 558 -26.47 14.38 19.61
N ASP A 559 -25.22 14.27 19.16
CA ASP A 559 -24.74 15.06 18.02
C ASP A 559 -24.35 14.15 16.86
N GLY A 560 -24.39 14.69 15.65
CA GLY A 560 -24.06 13.98 14.44
C GLY A 560 -23.31 14.82 13.43
N TYR A 561 -22.50 14.18 12.62
CA TYR A 561 -21.76 14.84 11.55
C TYR A 561 -21.81 14.00 10.29
N VAL A 562 -22.13 14.62 9.17
CA VAL A 562 -22.07 14.00 7.83
C VAL A 562 -21.25 14.87 6.92
N GLN A 563 -20.26 14.29 6.24
CA GLN A 563 -19.48 14.93 5.19
C GLN A 563 -19.51 14.10 3.92
N ARG A 564 -19.63 14.76 2.77
CA ARG A 564 -19.51 14.16 1.45
C ARG A 564 -18.67 15.04 0.56
N THR A 565 -17.66 14.45 -0.08
CA THR A 565 -16.83 15.15 -1.04
C THR A 565 -16.71 14.37 -2.34
N SER A 566 -16.62 15.10 -3.43
CA SER A 566 -16.34 14.58 -4.77
C SER A 566 -15.18 15.34 -5.37
N THR A 567 -14.21 14.61 -5.92
CA THR A 567 -13.07 15.18 -6.64
C THR A 567 -12.98 14.52 -7.99
N ASP A 568 -13.10 15.29 -9.05
CA ASP A 568 -12.93 14.83 -10.43
C ASP A 568 -11.63 15.40 -10.99
N ARG A 569 -10.70 14.53 -11.40
CA ARG A 569 -9.43 14.93 -12.00
C ARG A 569 -9.30 14.39 -13.41
N TYR A 570 -8.93 15.27 -14.34
CA TYR A 570 -8.59 14.95 -15.72
C TYR A 570 -7.12 15.28 -15.94
N SER A 571 -6.38 14.36 -16.58
CA SER A 571 -5.02 14.60 -17.02
C SER A 571 -4.88 14.18 -18.49
N PHE A 572 -4.18 15.00 -19.25
CA PHE A 572 -3.86 14.78 -20.64
C PHE A 572 -2.39 15.06 -20.89
N ASN A 573 -1.68 14.09 -21.44
CA ASN A 573 -0.30 14.21 -21.91
C ASN A 573 -0.23 13.84 -23.37
N ILE A 574 0.59 14.55 -24.14
CA ILE A 574 1.02 14.16 -25.48
C ILE A 574 2.49 14.50 -25.63
N TYR A 575 3.28 13.56 -26.15
CA TYR A 575 4.72 13.76 -26.31
C TYR A 575 5.29 12.97 -27.47
N ALA A 576 6.35 13.54 -28.09
CA ALA A 576 7.15 12.90 -29.07
C ALA A 576 8.43 12.37 -28.41
N ASP A 577 8.76 11.11 -28.67
CA ASP A 577 9.90 10.38 -28.13
C ASP A 577 10.81 9.97 -29.29
N TYR A 578 11.97 10.62 -29.39
CA TYR A 578 12.98 10.39 -30.43
C TYR A 578 14.21 9.73 -29.82
N ASN A 579 14.68 8.64 -30.44
CA ASN A 579 15.88 7.92 -30.04
C ASN A 579 16.65 7.46 -31.29
N GLN A 580 17.91 7.88 -31.43
CA GLN A 580 18.73 7.50 -32.56
C GLN A 580 20.20 7.35 -32.15
N THR A 581 20.84 6.30 -32.66
CA THR A 581 22.30 6.11 -32.59
C THR A 581 22.93 6.43 -33.92
N PHE A 582 23.86 7.39 -33.92
CA PHE A 582 24.61 7.78 -35.09
C PHE A 582 26.04 7.23 -35.01
N ALA A 583 26.55 6.72 -36.15
CA ALA A 583 27.90 6.17 -36.25
C ALA A 583 28.27 5.17 -35.12
N GLU A 584 27.29 4.45 -34.58
CA GLU A 584 27.44 3.46 -33.47
C GLU A 584 28.02 4.04 -32.17
N LYS A 585 28.24 5.34 -32.08
CA LYS A 585 28.93 6.00 -30.95
C LYS A 585 28.13 7.13 -30.32
N HIS A 586 27.28 7.77 -31.10
CA HIS A 586 26.55 8.97 -30.67
C HIS A 586 25.09 8.62 -30.43
N ASN A 587 24.71 8.40 -29.20
CA ASN A 587 23.30 8.15 -28.85
C ASN A 587 22.63 9.48 -28.51
N VAL A 588 21.60 9.84 -29.26
CA VAL A 588 20.77 11.03 -29.02
C VAL A 588 19.35 10.60 -28.68
N SER A 589 18.85 11.06 -27.58
CA SER A 589 17.44 10.93 -27.20
C SER A 589 16.84 12.30 -26.95
N ALA A 590 15.67 12.55 -27.51
CA ALA A 590 14.96 13.81 -27.31
C ALA A 590 13.48 13.55 -27.03
N LEU A 591 12.93 14.34 -26.12
CA LEU A 591 11.51 14.33 -25.72
C LEU A 591 10.97 15.75 -25.83
N LEU A 592 9.81 15.91 -26.44
CA LEU A 592 9.04 17.14 -26.42
C LEU A 592 7.59 16.84 -26.11
N GLY A 593 7.02 17.47 -25.10
CA GLY A 593 5.69 17.13 -24.65
C GLY A 593 4.88 18.31 -24.11
N PHE A 594 3.59 18.06 -24.04
CA PHE A 594 2.57 18.94 -23.45
C PHE A 594 1.77 18.17 -22.41
N ASN A 595 1.52 18.82 -21.28
CA ASN A 595 0.68 18.30 -20.20
C ASN A 595 -0.42 19.30 -19.87
N GLN A 596 -1.62 18.82 -19.60
CA GLN A 596 -2.72 19.61 -19.05
C GLN A 596 -3.51 18.80 -18.03
N GLU A 597 -3.81 19.43 -16.90
CA GLU A 597 -4.60 18.85 -15.81
C GLU A 597 -5.68 19.80 -15.36
N ARG A 598 -6.78 19.22 -14.89
CA ARG A 598 -7.88 19.94 -14.24
C ARG A 598 -8.43 19.09 -13.11
N GLU A 599 -8.57 19.70 -11.96
CA GLU A 599 -9.20 19.14 -10.78
C GLU A 599 -10.41 19.99 -10.41
N THR A 600 -11.53 19.35 -10.18
CA THR A 600 -12.75 19.96 -9.67
C THR A 600 -13.11 19.26 -8.36
N TYR A 601 -13.22 20.05 -7.30
CA TYR A 601 -13.58 19.58 -5.98
C TYR A 601 -14.93 20.18 -5.57
N ALA A 602 -15.80 19.34 -5.00
CA ALA A 602 -17.03 19.76 -4.35
C ALA A 602 -17.15 19.01 -3.02
N GLY A 603 -17.43 19.76 -1.95
CA GLY A 603 -17.59 19.21 -0.62
C GLY A 603 -18.76 19.84 0.11
N SER A 604 -19.48 19.04 0.87
CA SER A 604 -20.52 19.48 1.77
C SER A 604 -20.40 18.76 3.10
N SER A 605 -20.67 19.45 4.20
CA SER A 605 -20.78 18.86 5.51
C SER A 605 -21.92 19.50 6.29
N ILE A 606 -22.49 18.70 7.18
CA ILE A 606 -23.50 19.17 8.13
C ILE A 606 -23.18 18.59 9.51
N THR A 607 -23.20 19.45 10.51
CA THR A 607 -23.18 19.11 11.93
C THR A 607 -24.60 19.27 12.45
N MET A 608 -25.12 18.22 13.05
CA MET A 608 -26.43 18.14 13.66
C MET A 608 -26.28 18.10 15.17
N THR A 609 -27.01 18.95 15.86
CA THR A 609 -27.00 18.99 17.33
C THR A 609 -28.36 18.63 17.87
N ARG A 610 -28.38 17.95 19.02
CA ARG A 610 -29.60 17.48 19.69
C ARG A 610 -30.44 16.57 18.81
N LEU A 611 -29.82 15.53 18.21
CA LEU A 611 -30.55 14.49 17.51
C LEU A 611 -31.55 13.80 18.45
N LEU A 612 -32.75 13.56 17.98
CA LEU A 612 -33.78 12.82 18.72
C LEU A 612 -33.40 11.34 18.90
N ASP A 613 -32.65 10.80 17.93
CA ASP A 613 -32.09 9.44 17.96
C ASP A 613 -30.63 9.51 17.49
N PRO A 614 -29.65 9.07 18.31
CA PRO A 614 -28.23 9.14 18.00
C PRO A 614 -27.82 8.26 16.81
N ASP A 615 -28.58 7.25 16.48
CA ASP A 615 -28.28 6.32 15.39
C ASP A 615 -28.85 6.79 14.04
N ILE A 616 -29.69 7.84 14.03
CA ILE A 616 -30.34 8.38 12.82
C ILE A 616 -29.78 9.76 12.47
N LEU A 617 -28.78 9.79 11.57
CA LEU A 617 -28.18 11.04 11.09
C LEU A 617 -29.10 11.75 10.06
N ASN A 618 -30.19 12.33 10.54
CA ASN A 618 -31.15 13.09 9.75
C ASN A 618 -31.26 14.53 10.26
N PRO A 619 -30.89 15.55 9.47
CA PRO A 619 -30.89 16.94 9.91
C PRO A 619 -32.29 17.51 10.24
N THR A 620 -33.37 16.79 9.94
CA THR A 620 -34.72 17.17 10.32
C THR A 620 -35.23 16.49 11.59
N LEU A 621 -34.52 15.46 12.08
CA LEU A 621 -34.82 14.74 13.32
C LEU A 621 -33.94 15.25 14.48
N VAL A 622 -33.99 16.55 14.73
CA VAL A 622 -33.32 17.26 15.79
C VAL A 622 -34.31 18.07 16.59
N GLU A 623 -34.00 18.39 17.83
CA GLU A 623 -34.87 19.26 18.67
C GLU A 623 -35.04 20.66 18.08
N ASP A 624 -33.99 21.22 17.48
CA ASP A 624 -33.97 22.54 16.85
C ASP A 624 -33.18 22.51 15.53
N VAL A 625 -33.86 22.55 14.39
CA VAL A 625 -33.26 22.53 13.05
C VAL A 625 -32.34 23.73 12.81
N THR A 626 -32.59 24.86 13.52
CA THR A 626 -31.79 26.10 13.36
C THR A 626 -30.42 26.01 14.03
N ALA A 627 -30.21 25.06 14.92
CA ALA A 627 -28.94 24.78 15.57
C ALA A 627 -27.97 24.00 14.66
N ASN A 628 -28.42 23.42 13.56
CA ASN A 628 -27.58 22.72 12.62
C ASN A 628 -26.64 23.68 11.89
N THR A 629 -25.38 23.27 11.74
CA THR A 629 -24.40 24.05 10.96
C THR A 629 -24.02 23.31 9.70
N SER A 630 -23.94 23.99 8.58
CA SER A 630 -23.53 23.42 7.31
C SER A 630 -22.38 24.20 6.69
N SER A 631 -21.52 23.48 5.98
CA SER A 631 -20.41 24.06 5.22
C SER A 631 -20.36 23.46 3.83
N ASN A 632 -20.15 24.31 2.82
CA ASN A 632 -19.98 23.88 1.44
C ASN A 632 -18.69 24.47 0.89
N SER A 633 -17.97 23.71 0.11
CA SER A 633 -16.74 24.14 -0.55
C SER A 633 -16.73 23.67 -2.00
N HIS A 634 -16.27 24.52 -2.89
CA HIS A 634 -16.10 24.19 -4.30
C HIS A 634 -14.90 24.94 -4.84
N TYR A 635 -14.02 24.24 -5.55
CA TYR A 635 -12.93 24.87 -6.27
C TYR A 635 -12.57 24.13 -7.55
N VAL A 636 -11.95 24.83 -8.48
CA VAL A 636 -11.40 24.29 -9.71
C VAL A 636 -9.94 24.74 -9.82
N VAL A 637 -9.04 23.77 -9.98
CA VAL A 637 -7.62 24.03 -10.19
C VAL A 637 -7.22 23.44 -11.55
N SER A 638 -6.43 24.19 -12.31
CA SER A 638 -5.90 23.74 -13.60
C SER A 638 -4.41 24.02 -13.68
N ALA A 639 -3.68 23.09 -14.26
CA ALA A 639 -2.26 23.21 -14.56
C ALA A 639 -2.00 22.87 -16.02
N ARG A 640 -0.95 23.46 -16.58
CA ARG A 640 -0.54 23.27 -17.98
C ARG A 640 0.96 23.38 -18.08
N ALA A 641 1.59 22.52 -18.88
CA ALA A 641 3.02 22.57 -19.08
C ALA A 641 3.43 22.23 -20.51
N LEU A 642 4.49 22.88 -20.98
CA LEU A 642 5.33 22.43 -22.08
C LEU A 642 6.64 21.94 -21.48
N PHE A 643 7.14 20.79 -21.93
CA PHE A 643 8.39 20.24 -21.44
C PHE A 643 9.22 19.62 -22.56
N GLY A 644 10.53 19.68 -22.41
CA GLY A 644 11.48 19.07 -23.32
C GLY A 644 12.68 18.53 -22.59
N ARG A 645 13.26 17.46 -23.13
CA ARG A 645 14.49 16.82 -22.68
C ARG A 645 15.35 16.50 -23.89
N ILE A 646 16.64 16.69 -23.74
CA ILE A 646 17.67 16.23 -24.71
C ILE A 646 18.73 15.49 -23.92
N MET A 647 18.98 14.26 -24.29
CA MET A 647 20.07 13.45 -23.76
C MET A 647 21.03 13.08 -24.85
N TYR A 648 22.31 13.16 -24.54
CA TYR A 648 23.38 12.76 -25.41
C TYR A 648 24.37 11.86 -24.69
N ASN A 649 24.69 10.72 -25.29
CA ASN A 649 25.63 9.76 -24.76
C ASN A 649 26.66 9.42 -25.85
N TYR A 650 27.92 9.69 -25.55
CA TYR A 650 29.05 9.34 -26.45
C TYR A 650 29.71 8.06 -25.96
N MET A 651 29.58 6.98 -26.74
CA MET A 651 30.17 5.65 -26.48
C MET A 651 29.86 5.05 -25.13
N GLY A 652 28.77 5.43 -24.46
CA GLY A 652 28.48 5.02 -23.09
C GLY A 652 29.37 5.67 -22.04
N LYS A 653 30.29 6.59 -22.38
CA LYS A 653 31.29 7.17 -21.47
C LYS A 653 30.92 8.56 -20.99
N TYR A 654 30.52 9.44 -21.90
CA TYR A 654 30.18 10.84 -21.58
C TYR A 654 28.69 11.05 -21.75
N LEU A 655 28.03 11.48 -20.69
CA LEU A 655 26.59 11.66 -20.61
C LEU A 655 26.29 13.14 -20.43
N PHE A 656 25.36 13.65 -21.21
CA PHE A 656 24.82 15.00 -21.10
C PHE A 656 23.31 14.94 -21.13
N GLU A 657 22.65 15.68 -20.23
CA GLU A 657 21.20 15.82 -20.16
C GLU A 657 20.83 17.28 -19.95
N PHE A 658 19.86 17.75 -20.71
CA PHE A 658 19.26 19.06 -20.59
C PHE A 658 17.74 18.91 -20.57
N ASP A 659 17.10 19.41 -19.52
CA ASP A 659 15.66 19.48 -19.36
C ASP A 659 15.20 20.93 -19.31
N VAL A 660 14.06 21.21 -19.91
CA VAL A 660 13.36 22.49 -19.76
C VAL A 660 11.87 22.25 -19.61
N ARG A 661 11.27 22.94 -18.65
CA ARG A 661 9.83 22.90 -18.42
C ARG A 661 9.27 24.30 -18.24
N TYR A 662 8.15 24.58 -18.89
CA TYR A 662 7.40 25.82 -18.81
C TYR A 662 6.04 25.52 -18.21
N ASP A 663 5.91 25.75 -16.89
CA ASP A 663 4.74 25.40 -16.08
C ASP A 663 3.82 26.58 -15.85
N GLY A 664 2.51 26.36 -15.95
CA GLY A 664 1.47 27.31 -15.61
C GLY A 664 0.44 26.72 -14.65
N SER A 665 0.03 27.50 -13.65
CA SER A 665 -0.99 27.11 -12.69
C SER A 665 -2.03 28.19 -12.48
N SER A 666 -3.31 27.78 -12.38
CA SER A 666 -4.44 28.68 -12.09
C SER A 666 -4.42 29.23 -10.65
N LYS A 667 -3.61 28.64 -9.75
CA LYS A 667 -3.43 29.09 -8.36
C LYS A 667 -2.73 30.46 -8.25
N PHE A 668 -1.99 30.85 -9.31
CA PHE A 668 -1.30 32.13 -9.33
C PHE A 668 -2.09 33.21 -10.07
N PRO A 669 -1.91 34.50 -9.72
CA PRO A 669 -2.58 35.63 -10.38
C PRO A 669 -2.22 35.72 -11.87
N LYS A 670 -3.08 36.33 -12.67
CA LYS A 670 -2.81 36.67 -14.07
C LYS A 670 -1.48 37.44 -14.17
N GLY A 671 -0.59 37.07 -15.06
CA GLY A 671 0.74 37.66 -15.22
C GLY A 671 1.88 36.91 -14.53
N SER A 672 1.61 36.11 -13.49
CA SER A 672 2.61 35.32 -12.78
C SER A 672 2.31 33.80 -12.84
N ARG A 673 1.43 33.39 -13.75
CA ARG A 673 0.97 32.00 -13.83
C ARG A 673 1.99 31.04 -14.40
N PHE A 674 2.87 31.53 -15.26
CA PHE A 674 3.81 30.69 -16.00
C PHE A 674 5.25 31.00 -15.61
N GLN A 675 6.04 29.93 -15.41
CA GLN A 675 7.44 30.00 -15.05
C GLN A 675 8.24 28.92 -15.79
N THR A 676 9.49 29.25 -16.12
CA THR A 676 10.42 28.31 -16.81
C THR A 676 11.42 27.72 -15.83
N PHE A 677 11.64 26.41 -15.93
CA PHE A 677 12.56 25.66 -15.09
C PHE A 677 13.54 24.89 -15.96
N PRO A 678 14.75 25.42 -16.24
CA PRO A 678 15.81 24.69 -16.93
C PRO A 678 16.64 23.88 -15.95
N THR A 679 17.10 22.71 -16.37
CA THR A 679 18.00 21.85 -15.60
C THR A 679 18.99 21.19 -16.56
N PHE A 680 20.23 21.00 -16.13
CA PHE A 680 21.23 20.26 -16.89
C PHE A 680 22.03 19.35 -15.97
N SER A 681 22.53 18.24 -16.53
CA SER A 681 23.41 17.33 -15.82
C SER A 681 24.50 16.77 -16.76
N LEU A 682 25.63 16.42 -16.17
CA LEU A 682 26.78 15.84 -16.85
C LEU A 682 27.21 14.57 -16.11
N GLY A 683 27.57 13.54 -16.85
CA GLY A 683 28.08 12.30 -16.31
C GLY A 683 29.29 11.79 -17.07
N TRP A 684 30.25 11.19 -16.34
CA TRP A 684 31.39 10.50 -16.90
C TRP A 684 31.53 9.11 -16.32
N ARG A 685 31.44 8.10 -17.17
CA ARG A 685 31.65 6.70 -16.77
C ARG A 685 33.13 6.37 -16.86
N VAL A 686 33.84 6.63 -15.78
CA VAL A 686 35.29 6.43 -15.67
C VAL A 686 35.70 4.98 -15.93
N SER A 687 34.85 4.02 -15.49
CA SER A 687 35.06 2.58 -15.66
C SER A 687 35.16 2.15 -17.15
N GLU A 688 34.59 2.93 -18.07
CA GLU A 688 34.64 2.64 -19.51
C GLU A 688 35.90 3.18 -20.20
N GLU A 689 36.77 3.90 -19.48
CA GLU A 689 38.02 4.40 -20.03
C GLU A 689 39.09 3.31 -20.08
N LYS A 690 39.96 3.36 -21.09
CA LYS A 690 41.01 2.37 -21.31
C LYS A 690 41.96 2.22 -20.11
N PHE A 691 42.20 3.31 -19.38
CA PHE A 691 43.07 3.27 -18.20
C PHE A 691 42.43 2.54 -17.02
N MET A 692 41.11 2.24 -17.06
CA MET A 692 40.35 1.50 -16.05
C MET A 692 40.08 0.04 -16.44
N ASP A 693 40.65 -0.46 -17.56
CA ASP A 693 40.40 -1.85 -18.01
C ASP A 693 40.78 -2.90 -16.94
N TRP A 694 41.70 -2.57 -16.05
CA TRP A 694 42.08 -3.40 -14.88
C TRP A 694 40.96 -3.59 -13.86
N SER A 695 39.97 -2.69 -13.82
CA SER A 695 38.87 -2.74 -12.84
C SER A 695 37.63 -3.51 -13.35
N ARG A 696 37.62 -3.97 -14.59
CA ARG A 696 36.46 -4.65 -15.22
C ARG A 696 36.17 -6.05 -14.67
N GLY A 697 37.01 -6.56 -13.80
CA GLY A 697 36.84 -7.88 -13.16
C GLY A 697 36.40 -7.82 -11.68
N TRP A 698 36.04 -6.62 -11.19
CA TRP A 698 35.63 -6.42 -9.78
C TRP A 698 34.15 -6.09 -9.69
#